data_51ef57ec9967729984c7d61c2be86c89
#
_entry.id   51ef57ec9967729984c7d61c2be86c89
#
_cell.length_a   1.000
_cell.length_b   1.000
_cell.length_c   1.000
_cell.angle_alpha   90.00
_cell.angle_beta   90.00
_cell.angle_gamma   90.00
#
_symmetry.space_group_name_H-M   'P 1'
#
loop_
_entity.id
_entity.type
_entity.pdbx_description
1 polymer ?
#
loop_
_entity_poly.entity_id
_entity_poly.type
_entity_poly.pdbx_seq_one_letter_code
_entity_poly.pdbx_strand_id
1 'polypeptide(L)'
;MINIYGYTYPSAIKEFKDQGFILAKIGDSHREVDIRLSEQGGAAEWEGKVKIGEWVDLQNISRDYELHYVLTERGLWHKTDGAGNEWFRIPATTIEEAHAYINTLVTDLEGGNVSPPYQLRAHQLRTAETLVDIVNKKGLDVTVLEEQAARSGKTLTNCHSFLELNKNFGINLMLIPVYWLSALTSYKNEIKRWRQLHDIHFFDTITDSDWSADAQNLLLQGKKVCLGISTHASDSWFEKYRWINEYTSPAFVVSEEADFGSHTDETLEKYKYLIANKPTVKVITSGTNIHRMAKIGGVKIDALINVLYSELESSGDPTIVKRQYVKMTVPSMLHDYIENVDDRLIPTWSKLNEKPMQNQEFLRKFYRGLLSYDPEWGNSINQIAGKEIDVVRVRVSATKKAMDQLASVLDKACPEHLFAVLHGDVTDNRDAESYAKKLIHEVKLGFHGDKSKIVFLVNMMGSRSWSVGDVEAVVSCTDGGDLGAFIQEGSRCLSPRDSKDKGWIIDCAFDQNRTSQTELAIMHEASQYAVKNETNLVTAVRFMFNNISLTSCDDFGVSLLSVNDLMADWEDNDKILDIADNATDYQSLIEDPTAIDILKRCQLITRSDRAKLETLIPKGKTYGTRGESERVEQDQEAIKFKKLILGAIRSINSSATTVYDFANGGETFEEALNMIISNKVLNVNFTEMYKISADDVLYLLKENYLPKTLLDLVVHNSSIERA
;
A
#
# COMPACT_ATOMS: atom_id res chain seq x y z
N MET A 1 19.72 22.29 -24.04
CA MET A 1 20.71 22.07 -22.99
C MET A 1 20.28 22.85 -21.77
N ILE A 2 20.52 22.31 -20.62
CA ILE A 2 20.16 22.92 -19.33
C ILE A 2 21.39 23.55 -18.73
N ASN A 3 21.25 24.74 -18.19
CA ASN A 3 22.28 25.40 -17.41
C ASN A 3 21.89 25.33 -15.93
N ILE A 4 22.78 24.81 -15.08
CA ILE A 4 22.64 24.91 -13.63
C ILE A 4 23.30 26.20 -13.16
N TYR A 5 22.69 26.87 -12.21
CA TYR A 5 23.23 28.10 -11.61
C TYR A 5 23.10 28.07 -10.10
N GLY A 6 24.04 28.79 -9.44
CA GLY A 6 24.00 29.01 -8.02
C GLY A 6 24.18 30.49 -7.67
N TYR A 7 23.41 30.99 -6.69
CA TYR A 7 23.57 32.35 -6.16
C TYR A 7 23.28 32.43 -4.68
N THR A 8 23.69 33.52 -4.07
CA THR A 8 23.42 33.87 -2.67
C THR A 8 23.14 35.35 -2.54
N TYR A 9 22.93 35.84 -1.32
CA TYR A 9 22.77 37.27 -0.98
C TYR A 9 23.89 37.72 -0.06
N PRO A 10 24.31 39.03 -0.15
CA PRO A 10 25.32 39.59 0.75
C PRO A 10 24.97 39.45 2.23
N SER A 11 23.70 39.62 2.59
CA SER A 11 23.22 39.42 3.97
C SER A 11 23.42 37.97 4.43
N ALA A 12 23.07 37.00 3.59
CA ALA A 12 23.24 35.57 3.89
C ALA A 12 24.74 35.20 4.05
N ILE A 13 25.62 35.76 3.21
CA ILE A 13 27.05 35.56 3.36
C ILE A 13 27.51 36.08 4.73
N LYS A 14 27.08 37.28 5.11
CA LYS A 14 27.46 37.90 6.39
C LYS A 14 26.94 37.12 7.60
N GLU A 15 25.71 36.59 7.49
CA GLU A 15 25.05 35.85 8.57
C GLU A 15 25.70 34.48 8.83
N PHE A 16 26.03 33.75 7.76
CA PHE A 16 26.41 32.34 7.87
C PHE A 16 27.91 32.04 7.70
N LYS A 17 28.71 33.03 7.25
CA LYS A 17 30.16 32.85 7.04
C LYS A 17 30.89 32.38 8.30
N ASP A 18 30.55 32.94 9.46
CA ASP A 18 31.18 32.59 10.73
C ASP A 18 30.77 31.18 11.22
N GLN A 19 29.74 30.59 10.63
CA GLN A 19 29.27 29.24 10.88
C GLN A 19 29.94 28.22 9.92
N GLY A 20 30.85 28.69 9.03
CA GLY A 20 31.60 27.83 8.13
C GLY A 20 30.86 27.40 6.89
N PHE A 21 29.77 28.07 6.49
CA PHE A 21 29.05 27.79 5.27
C PHE A 21 28.52 29.02 4.54
N ILE A 22 28.29 28.87 3.24
CA ILE A 22 27.55 29.84 2.42
C ILE A 22 26.18 29.27 2.11
N LEU A 23 25.13 30.03 2.34
CA LEU A 23 23.78 29.67 1.97
C LEU A 23 23.58 29.98 0.49
N ALA A 24 23.46 28.94 -0.33
CA ALA A 24 23.33 29.01 -1.77
C ALA A 24 21.95 28.54 -2.25
N LYS A 25 21.33 29.32 -3.11
CA LYS A 25 20.22 28.84 -3.93
C LYS A 25 20.74 28.25 -5.22
N ILE A 26 20.31 27.03 -5.56
CA ILE A 26 20.70 26.32 -6.76
C ILE A 26 19.45 26.04 -7.59
N GLY A 27 19.51 26.35 -8.87
CA GLY A 27 18.41 26.15 -9.80
C GLY A 27 18.88 25.82 -11.21
N ASP A 28 17.94 25.55 -12.10
CA ASP A 28 18.20 25.34 -13.51
C ASP A 28 17.51 26.35 -14.43
N SER A 29 17.99 26.47 -15.65
CA SER A 29 17.41 27.32 -16.68
C SER A 29 17.69 26.79 -18.09
N HIS A 30 16.67 26.84 -18.95
CA HIS A 30 16.81 26.63 -20.41
C HIS A 30 17.20 27.91 -21.16
N ARG A 31 17.29 29.06 -20.46
CA ARG A 31 17.67 30.38 -20.98
C ARG A 31 19.00 30.80 -20.37
N GLU A 32 19.53 31.90 -20.86
CA GLU A 32 20.71 32.53 -20.23
C GLU A 32 20.45 32.79 -18.75
N VAL A 33 21.40 32.39 -17.91
CA VAL A 33 21.25 32.41 -16.46
C VAL A 33 21.09 33.84 -15.93
N ASP A 34 21.77 34.82 -16.49
CA ASP A 34 21.67 36.22 -16.06
C ASP A 34 20.28 36.80 -16.30
N ILE A 35 19.61 36.41 -17.39
CA ILE A 35 18.19 36.76 -17.63
C ILE A 35 17.29 36.10 -16.59
N ARG A 36 17.51 34.80 -16.30
CA ARG A 36 16.73 34.07 -15.30
C ARG A 36 16.91 34.64 -13.89
N LEU A 37 18.13 35.00 -13.51
CA LEU A 37 18.41 35.61 -12.22
C LEU A 37 17.75 36.99 -12.08
N SER A 38 17.66 37.78 -13.17
CA SER A 38 16.97 39.08 -13.14
C SER A 38 15.45 38.93 -13.02
N GLU A 39 14.86 37.88 -13.58
CA GLU A 39 13.42 37.58 -13.52
C GLU A 39 12.95 37.07 -12.14
N GLN A 40 13.83 36.43 -11.37
CA GLN A 40 13.48 35.85 -10.06
C GLN A 40 13.37 36.88 -8.94
N GLY A 41 13.72 38.12 -9.18
CA GLY A 41 13.59 39.24 -8.20
C GLY A 41 12.17 39.78 -8.20
N GLY A 42 11.43 39.55 -7.10
CA GLY A 42 10.18 40.30 -6.85
C GLY A 42 10.47 41.74 -6.40
N ALA A 43 9.46 42.61 -6.43
CA ALA A 43 9.54 44.02 -6.01
C ALA A 43 10.03 44.27 -4.56
N ALA A 44 10.31 43.22 -3.81
CA ALA A 44 10.80 43.26 -2.42
C ALA A 44 12.30 42.89 -2.27
N GLU A 45 13.05 42.64 -3.34
CA GLU A 45 14.49 42.36 -3.22
C GLU A 45 15.27 43.66 -2.95
N TRP A 46 15.76 43.78 -1.74
CA TRP A 46 16.55 44.95 -1.26
C TRP A 46 18.05 44.78 -1.56
N GLU A 47 18.50 43.57 -1.89
CA GLU A 47 19.91 43.27 -2.11
C GLU A 47 20.13 42.62 -3.46
N GLY A 48 21.23 42.94 -4.13
CA GLY A 48 21.67 42.28 -5.36
C GLY A 48 22.10 40.85 -5.09
N LYS A 49 21.78 39.94 -6.01
CA LYS A 49 22.25 38.57 -5.97
C LYS A 49 23.75 38.50 -6.25
N VAL A 50 24.44 37.66 -5.49
CA VAL A 50 25.86 37.32 -5.72
C VAL A 50 25.90 35.93 -6.42
N LYS A 51 26.30 35.92 -7.68
CA LYS A 51 26.43 34.68 -8.45
C LYS A 51 27.58 33.84 -7.87
N ILE A 52 27.29 32.59 -7.51
CA ILE A 52 28.29 31.59 -7.09
C ILE A 52 28.90 30.94 -8.31
N GLY A 53 28.09 30.54 -9.27
CA GLY A 53 28.54 29.92 -10.49
C GLY A 53 27.43 29.62 -11.48
N GLU A 54 27.88 29.22 -12.67
CA GLU A 54 27.04 28.73 -13.74
C GLU A 54 27.76 27.55 -14.40
N TRP A 55 27.03 26.45 -14.61
CA TRP A 55 27.54 25.24 -15.22
C TRP A 55 26.69 24.96 -16.46
N VAL A 56 27.32 25.05 -17.61
CA VAL A 56 26.69 24.97 -18.94
C VAL A 56 27.12 23.73 -19.69
N ASP A 57 26.40 23.40 -20.75
CA ASP A 57 26.73 22.27 -21.67
C ASP A 57 26.79 20.91 -20.97
N LEU A 58 26.04 20.74 -19.90
CA LEU A 58 25.96 19.49 -19.16
C LEU A 58 25.32 18.40 -20.02
N GLN A 59 25.98 17.23 -20.09
CA GLN A 59 25.55 16.09 -20.92
C GLN A 59 24.78 15.03 -20.12
N ASN A 60 25.19 14.82 -18.87
CA ASN A 60 24.69 13.77 -18.00
C ASN A 60 23.80 14.28 -16.87
N ILE A 61 23.73 15.59 -16.65
CA ILE A 61 22.82 16.21 -15.69
C ILE A 61 21.64 16.79 -16.46
N SER A 62 20.45 16.29 -16.21
CA SER A 62 19.24 16.73 -16.92
C SER A 62 18.51 17.89 -16.22
N ARG A 63 18.67 18.03 -14.91
CA ARG A 63 18.01 19.05 -14.08
C ARG A 63 18.80 19.34 -12.79
N ASP A 64 18.51 20.48 -12.15
CA ASP A 64 19.07 20.93 -10.86
C ASP A 64 18.79 19.97 -9.69
N TYR A 65 17.65 19.26 -9.72
CA TYR A 65 17.29 18.34 -8.63
C TYR A 65 18.30 17.19 -8.44
N GLU A 66 19.07 16.82 -9.44
CA GLU A 66 20.13 15.80 -9.30
C GLU A 66 21.23 16.30 -8.37
N LEU A 67 21.59 17.57 -8.49
CA LEU A 67 22.51 18.23 -7.57
C LEU A 67 21.86 18.48 -6.20
N HIS A 68 20.57 18.89 -6.19
CA HIS A 68 19.80 19.02 -4.95
C HIS A 68 19.75 17.74 -4.14
N TYR A 69 19.57 16.60 -4.81
CA TYR A 69 19.57 15.28 -4.17
C TYR A 69 20.90 15.02 -3.46
N VAL A 70 22.05 15.18 -4.17
CA VAL A 70 23.37 14.95 -3.60
C VAL A 70 23.65 15.88 -2.41
N LEU A 71 23.27 17.12 -2.52
CA LEU A 71 23.41 18.11 -1.43
C LEU A 71 22.55 17.75 -0.22
N THR A 72 21.33 17.25 -0.46
CA THR A 72 20.43 16.81 0.61
C THR A 72 20.92 15.56 1.33
N GLU A 73 21.42 14.56 0.59
CA GLU A 73 22.04 13.35 1.15
C GLU A 73 23.28 13.65 2.01
N ARG A 74 23.99 14.74 1.66
CA ARG A 74 25.12 15.24 2.46
C ARG A 74 24.67 16.08 3.68
N GLY A 75 23.37 16.20 3.93
CA GLY A 75 22.81 16.99 5.05
C GLY A 75 22.93 18.50 4.87
N LEU A 76 23.14 18.99 3.64
CA LEU A 76 23.39 20.40 3.35
C LEU A 76 22.13 21.20 3.05
N TRP A 77 20.97 20.56 2.97
CA TRP A 77 19.71 21.25 2.71
C TRP A 77 19.38 22.24 3.83
N HIS A 78 18.98 23.46 3.45
CA HIS A 78 18.57 24.51 4.36
C HIS A 78 17.13 24.93 4.08
N LYS A 79 16.31 24.90 5.12
CA LYS A 79 14.93 25.38 5.05
C LYS A 79 14.90 26.90 5.17
N THR A 80 14.18 27.54 4.25
CA THR A 80 13.85 28.97 4.34
C THR A 80 12.36 29.16 4.57
N ASP A 81 11.98 30.09 5.43
CA ASP A 81 10.57 30.44 5.63
C ASP A 81 9.99 31.05 4.35
N GLY A 82 9.13 30.33 3.67
CA GLY A 82 8.28 30.83 2.59
C GLY A 82 8.82 30.77 1.15
N ALA A 83 10.04 30.35 0.90
CA ALA A 83 10.59 30.33 -0.45
C ALA A 83 11.34 29.05 -0.79
N GLY A 84 10.64 28.07 -1.38
CA GLY A 84 11.21 26.97 -2.17
C GLY A 84 12.30 26.10 -1.49
N ASN A 85 12.36 24.84 -1.92
CA ASN A 85 13.26 23.81 -1.37
C ASN A 85 14.69 23.84 -1.99
N GLU A 86 15.14 24.94 -2.52
CA GLU A 86 16.33 25.05 -3.38
C GLU A 86 17.54 25.71 -2.69
N TRP A 87 17.50 25.83 -1.34
CA TRP A 87 18.56 26.44 -0.56
C TRP A 87 19.44 25.40 0.14
N PHE A 88 20.77 25.60 0.07
CA PHE A 88 21.74 24.66 0.60
C PHE A 88 22.87 25.35 1.37
N ARG A 89 23.32 24.74 2.47
CA ARG A 89 24.46 25.16 3.28
C ARG A 89 25.73 24.60 2.67
N ILE A 90 26.32 25.32 1.75
CA ILE A 90 27.56 24.89 1.11
C ILE A 90 28.73 25.09 2.09
N PRO A 91 29.53 24.03 2.41
CA PRO A 91 30.69 24.13 3.30
C PRO A 91 31.77 25.01 2.66
N ALA A 92 31.75 26.29 2.91
CA ALA A 92 32.61 27.30 2.32
C ALA A 92 32.55 28.59 3.12
N THR A 93 33.61 29.35 3.10
CA THR A 93 33.68 30.70 3.75
C THR A 93 33.81 31.80 2.72
N THR A 94 34.11 31.48 1.46
CA THR A 94 34.16 32.42 0.33
C THR A 94 33.31 31.92 -0.85
N ILE A 95 32.97 32.81 -1.77
CA ILE A 95 32.23 32.47 -2.99
C ILE A 95 33.03 31.50 -3.88
N GLU A 96 34.35 31.71 -3.96
CA GLU A 96 35.27 30.87 -4.73
C GLU A 96 35.29 29.42 -4.17
N GLU A 97 35.31 29.26 -2.84
CA GLU A 97 35.25 27.97 -2.19
C GLU A 97 33.89 27.30 -2.44
N ALA A 98 32.79 28.07 -2.34
CA ALA A 98 31.45 27.55 -2.65
C ALA A 98 31.33 27.11 -4.11
N HIS A 99 31.85 27.89 -5.04
CA HIS A 99 31.94 27.52 -6.46
C HIS A 99 32.73 26.24 -6.65
N ALA A 100 33.91 26.15 -6.06
CA ALA A 100 34.79 24.97 -6.18
C ALA A 100 34.10 23.71 -5.62
N TYR A 101 33.41 23.82 -4.48
CA TYR A 101 32.67 22.73 -3.89
C TYR A 101 31.56 22.23 -4.81
N ILE A 102 30.71 23.14 -5.31
CA ILE A 102 29.62 22.78 -6.23
C ILE A 102 30.17 22.25 -7.55
N ASN A 103 31.22 22.86 -8.08
CA ASN A 103 31.88 22.42 -9.30
C ASN A 103 32.42 20.98 -9.20
N THR A 104 32.98 20.60 -8.05
CA THR A 104 33.36 19.20 -7.78
C THR A 104 32.20 18.28 -7.88
N LEU A 105 31.04 18.62 -7.26
CA LEU A 105 29.83 17.81 -7.33
C LEU A 105 29.25 17.71 -8.74
N VAL A 106 29.23 18.81 -9.49
CA VAL A 106 28.77 18.81 -10.88
C VAL A 106 29.70 17.96 -11.75
N THR A 107 31.03 18.05 -11.56
CA THR A 107 32.01 17.23 -12.27
C THR A 107 31.83 15.74 -11.94
N ASP A 108 31.60 15.41 -10.69
CA ASP A 108 31.38 14.04 -10.25
C ASP A 108 30.04 13.48 -10.82
N LEU A 109 28.97 14.29 -10.84
CA LEU A 109 27.70 13.93 -11.47
C LEU A 109 27.87 13.71 -12.98
N GLU A 110 28.53 14.65 -13.69
CA GLU A 110 28.84 14.51 -15.12
C GLU A 110 29.71 13.29 -15.41
N GLY A 111 30.71 13.02 -14.55
CA GLY A 111 31.60 11.84 -14.63
C GLY A 111 30.93 10.53 -14.21
N GLY A 112 29.71 10.60 -13.65
CA GLY A 112 28.96 9.45 -13.17
C GLY A 112 29.43 8.84 -11.85
N ASN A 113 30.22 9.58 -11.08
CA ASN A 113 30.86 9.09 -9.86
C ASN A 113 29.96 9.25 -8.60
N VAL A 114 28.88 10.03 -8.67
CA VAL A 114 28.11 10.47 -7.50
C VAL A 114 26.76 9.77 -7.34
N SER A 115 26.19 9.21 -8.40
CA SER A 115 25.02 8.34 -8.26
C SER A 115 25.49 6.90 -8.27
N PRO A 116 25.54 6.20 -7.14
CA PRO A 116 25.74 4.77 -7.19
C PRO A 116 24.67 4.19 -8.10
N PRO A 117 25.03 3.25 -8.98
CA PRO A 117 24.03 2.50 -9.70
C PRO A 117 23.10 1.88 -8.65
N TYR A 118 21.78 1.95 -8.88
CA TYR A 118 20.90 1.21 -7.98
C TYR A 118 21.32 -0.26 -7.99
N GLN A 119 21.43 -0.85 -6.81
CA GLN A 119 21.51 -2.29 -6.68
C GLN A 119 20.09 -2.79 -6.45
N LEU A 120 19.60 -3.55 -7.41
CA LEU A 120 18.35 -4.28 -7.21
C LEU A 120 18.55 -5.28 -6.09
N ARG A 121 17.56 -5.36 -5.21
CA ARG A 121 17.47 -6.46 -4.25
C ARG A 121 17.27 -7.77 -5.02
N ALA A 122 17.70 -8.88 -4.44
CA ALA A 122 17.63 -10.20 -5.09
C ALA A 122 16.24 -10.55 -5.62
N HIS A 123 15.18 -10.20 -4.88
CA HIS A 123 13.81 -10.44 -5.33
C HIS A 123 13.40 -9.55 -6.51
N GLN A 124 13.84 -8.29 -6.56
CA GLN A 124 13.55 -7.36 -7.65
C GLN A 124 14.20 -7.84 -8.96
N LEU A 125 15.46 -8.23 -8.87
CA LEU A 125 16.18 -8.80 -10.02
C LEU A 125 15.49 -10.08 -10.50
N ARG A 126 15.17 -11.01 -9.58
CA ARG A 126 14.48 -12.26 -9.91
C ARG A 126 13.11 -12.01 -10.54
N THR A 127 12.35 -11.02 -10.07
CA THR A 127 11.05 -10.67 -10.66
C THR A 127 11.21 -10.23 -12.11
N ALA A 128 12.15 -9.32 -12.39
CA ALA A 128 12.42 -8.84 -13.75
C ALA A 128 12.91 -9.97 -14.68
N GLU A 129 13.83 -10.80 -14.21
CA GLU A 129 14.32 -11.98 -14.96
C GLU A 129 13.18 -12.97 -15.25
N THR A 130 12.33 -13.25 -14.25
CA THR A 130 11.17 -14.14 -14.41
C THR A 130 10.20 -13.59 -15.46
N LEU A 131 9.93 -12.28 -15.45
CA LEU A 131 9.08 -11.65 -16.45
C LEU A 131 9.65 -11.82 -17.86
N VAL A 132 10.94 -11.57 -18.05
CA VAL A 132 11.63 -11.80 -19.35
C VAL A 132 11.53 -13.25 -19.77
N ASP A 133 11.73 -14.21 -18.88
CA ASP A 133 11.60 -15.64 -19.16
C ASP A 133 10.18 -16.05 -19.58
N ILE A 134 9.17 -15.46 -18.92
CA ILE A 134 7.75 -15.69 -19.29
C ILE A 134 7.51 -15.19 -20.72
N VAL A 135 7.96 -13.98 -21.04
CA VAL A 135 7.82 -13.41 -22.40
C VAL A 135 8.58 -14.24 -23.45
N ASN A 136 9.80 -14.71 -23.13
CA ASN A 136 10.54 -15.60 -24.02
C ASN A 136 9.79 -16.90 -24.32
N LYS A 137 9.09 -17.46 -23.32
CA LYS A 137 8.37 -18.75 -23.46
C LYS A 137 7.00 -18.60 -24.13
N LYS A 138 6.31 -17.49 -23.90
CA LYS A 138 4.89 -17.33 -24.27
C LYS A 138 4.65 -16.28 -25.36
N GLY A 139 5.64 -15.44 -25.66
CA GLY A 139 5.55 -14.32 -26.61
C GLY A 139 5.15 -13.01 -25.95
N LEU A 140 4.96 -11.98 -26.78
CA LEU A 140 4.74 -10.61 -26.34
C LEU A 140 3.30 -10.30 -25.88
N ASP A 141 2.35 -11.20 -26.07
CA ASP A 141 0.95 -11.00 -25.62
C ASP A 141 0.67 -11.88 -24.41
N VAL A 142 1.19 -11.46 -23.26
CA VAL A 142 1.08 -12.18 -22.01
C VAL A 142 0.53 -11.29 -20.91
N THR A 143 -0.17 -11.90 -19.96
CA THR A 143 -0.63 -11.25 -18.74
C THR A 143 -0.02 -11.95 -17.53
N VAL A 144 0.74 -11.19 -16.76
CA VAL A 144 1.41 -11.64 -15.53
C VAL A 144 0.76 -10.95 -14.35
N LEU A 145 0.36 -11.74 -13.38
CA LEU A 145 -0.10 -11.27 -12.09
C LEU A 145 1.09 -11.20 -11.14
N GLU A 146 1.39 -10.01 -10.62
CA GLU A 146 2.45 -9.80 -9.64
C GLU A 146 1.87 -9.47 -8.28
N GLU A 147 1.88 -10.43 -7.38
CA GLU A 147 1.65 -10.18 -5.97
C GLU A 147 2.99 -9.85 -5.32
N GLN A 148 3.20 -8.58 -5.11
CA GLN A 148 4.40 -8.10 -4.45
C GLN A 148 4.01 -7.42 -3.14
N ALA A 149 4.59 -7.87 -2.04
CA ALA A 149 4.40 -7.28 -0.74
C ALA A 149 4.59 -5.75 -0.79
N ALA A 150 3.81 -5.03 -0.01
CA ALA A 150 4.02 -3.60 0.12
C ALA A 150 5.45 -3.31 0.60
N ARG A 151 6.09 -2.26 0.06
CA ARG A 151 7.51 -1.89 0.32
C ARG A 151 8.56 -2.83 -0.25
N SER A 152 8.20 -3.76 -1.11
CA SER A 152 9.16 -4.57 -1.88
C SER A 152 9.95 -3.74 -2.91
N GLY A 153 9.50 -2.52 -3.23
CA GLY A 153 10.09 -1.67 -4.27
C GLY A 153 9.55 -1.95 -5.67
N LYS A 154 8.25 -2.28 -5.78
CA LYS A 154 7.54 -2.57 -7.04
C LYS A 154 7.83 -1.57 -8.16
N THR A 155 7.75 -0.28 -7.87
CA THR A 155 7.95 0.79 -8.86
C THR A 155 9.32 0.68 -9.54
N LEU A 156 10.39 0.50 -8.75
CA LEU A 156 11.74 0.30 -9.28
C LEU A 156 11.85 -1.01 -10.06
N THR A 157 11.24 -2.09 -9.55
CA THR A 157 11.19 -3.39 -10.24
C THR A 157 10.55 -3.25 -11.62
N ASN A 158 9.41 -2.56 -11.71
CA ASN A 158 8.70 -2.35 -12.97
C ASN A 158 9.49 -1.48 -13.96
N CYS A 159 10.16 -0.43 -13.47
CA CYS A 159 11.05 0.39 -14.31
C CYS A 159 12.23 -0.43 -14.85
N HIS A 160 12.85 -1.26 -14.02
CA HIS A 160 13.92 -2.15 -14.45
C HIS A 160 13.42 -3.23 -15.43
N SER A 161 12.27 -3.83 -15.16
CA SER A 161 11.61 -4.78 -16.08
C SER A 161 11.38 -4.14 -17.45
N PHE A 162 10.99 -2.87 -17.50
CA PHE A 162 10.86 -2.13 -18.75
C PHE A 162 12.19 -2.02 -19.51
N LEU A 163 13.31 -1.74 -18.82
CA LEU A 163 14.62 -1.70 -19.45
C LEU A 163 15.02 -3.07 -20.01
N GLU A 164 14.79 -4.14 -19.26
CA GLU A 164 15.09 -5.50 -19.72
C GLU A 164 14.18 -5.93 -20.90
N LEU A 165 12.90 -5.57 -20.87
CA LEU A 165 11.98 -5.82 -21.98
C LEU A 165 12.36 -4.98 -23.22
N ASN A 166 12.81 -3.74 -23.05
CA ASN A 166 13.33 -2.93 -24.14
C ASN A 166 14.56 -3.58 -24.77
N LYS A 167 15.52 -3.99 -23.95
CA LYS A 167 16.78 -4.62 -24.38
C LYS A 167 16.55 -5.94 -25.13
N ASN A 168 15.64 -6.78 -24.65
CA ASN A 168 15.43 -8.13 -25.19
C ASN A 168 14.42 -8.16 -26.33
N PHE A 169 13.43 -7.27 -26.34
CA PHE A 169 12.27 -7.32 -27.26
C PHE A 169 12.00 -6.00 -27.97
N GLY A 170 12.79 -4.94 -27.75
CA GLY A 170 12.61 -3.64 -28.40
C GLY A 170 11.36 -2.88 -27.97
N ILE A 171 10.81 -3.17 -26.80
CA ILE A 171 9.63 -2.45 -26.28
C ILE A 171 10.04 -1.05 -25.84
N ASN A 172 9.55 -0.03 -26.55
CA ASN A 172 9.87 1.37 -26.29
C ASN A 172 8.79 2.14 -25.54
N LEU A 173 7.60 1.57 -25.38
CA LEU A 173 6.46 2.21 -24.74
C LEU A 173 6.06 1.46 -23.46
N MET A 174 6.06 2.18 -22.33
CA MET A 174 5.48 1.73 -21.06
C MET A 174 4.24 2.57 -20.76
N LEU A 175 3.14 1.92 -20.44
CA LEU A 175 1.89 2.54 -20.01
C LEU A 175 1.60 2.20 -18.55
N ILE A 176 1.26 3.20 -17.76
CA ILE A 176 0.91 3.06 -16.35
C ILE A 176 -0.49 3.62 -16.11
N PRO A 177 -1.54 2.85 -16.44
CA PRO A 177 -2.90 3.22 -16.09
C PRO A 177 -3.11 3.09 -14.57
N VAL A 178 -3.52 4.18 -13.92
CA VAL A 178 -3.72 4.23 -12.47
C VAL A 178 -5.05 4.88 -12.12
N TYR A 179 -5.65 4.41 -11.04
CA TYR A 179 -6.75 5.09 -10.38
C TYR A 179 -6.22 6.16 -9.40
N TRP A 180 -5.17 5.84 -8.63
CA TRP A 180 -4.56 6.75 -7.66
C TRP A 180 -3.36 7.48 -8.27
N LEU A 181 -3.49 8.80 -8.41
CA LEU A 181 -2.47 9.64 -9.04
C LEU A 181 -1.14 9.70 -8.28
N SER A 182 -1.15 9.41 -6.99
CA SER A 182 0.07 9.29 -6.18
C SER A 182 1.04 8.21 -6.66
N ALA A 183 0.53 7.16 -7.33
CA ALA A 183 1.39 6.16 -7.96
C ALA A 183 2.27 6.76 -9.05
N LEU A 184 1.74 7.69 -9.86
CA LEU A 184 2.52 8.37 -10.91
C LEU A 184 3.67 9.19 -10.34
N THR A 185 3.45 9.84 -9.20
CA THR A 185 4.51 10.56 -8.48
C THR A 185 5.64 9.62 -8.07
N SER A 186 5.32 8.39 -7.64
CA SER A 186 6.33 7.38 -7.29
C SER A 186 7.17 6.99 -8.51
N TYR A 187 6.56 6.72 -9.68
CA TYR A 187 7.31 6.43 -10.91
C TYR A 187 8.19 7.60 -11.35
N LYS A 188 7.63 8.81 -11.36
CA LYS A 188 8.37 10.03 -11.70
C LYS A 188 9.61 10.19 -10.81
N ASN A 189 9.45 9.97 -9.51
CA ASN A 189 10.55 10.10 -8.54
C ASN A 189 11.60 9.00 -8.73
N GLU A 190 11.21 7.73 -8.94
CA GLU A 190 12.18 6.65 -9.17
C GLU A 190 12.95 6.83 -10.48
N ILE A 191 12.26 7.19 -11.57
CA ILE A 191 12.92 7.44 -12.87
C ILE A 191 13.94 8.59 -12.76
N LYS A 192 13.60 9.63 -12.01
CA LYS A 192 14.51 10.76 -11.78
C LYS A 192 15.67 10.44 -10.84
N ARG A 193 15.42 9.60 -9.84
CA ARG A 193 16.38 9.26 -8.78
C ARG A 193 17.56 8.44 -9.29
N TRP A 194 17.31 7.51 -10.22
CA TRP A 194 18.27 6.48 -10.59
C TRP A 194 18.83 6.70 -11.99
N ARG A 195 20.17 6.83 -12.09
CA ARG A 195 20.86 7.10 -13.34
C ARG A 195 20.50 6.13 -14.46
N GLN A 196 20.39 4.83 -14.17
CA GLN A 196 20.05 3.82 -15.17
C GLN A 196 18.65 4.01 -15.78
N LEU A 197 17.78 4.77 -15.10
CA LEU A 197 16.42 5.06 -15.56
C LEU A 197 16.30 6.38 -16.31
N HIS A 198 17.36 7.22 -16.36
CA HIS A 198 17.33 8.54 -17.02
C HIS A 198 17.03 8.47 -18.52
N ASP A 199 17.30 7.32 -19.16
CA ASP A 199 16.92 7.09 -20.56
C ASP A 199 15.40 6.91 -20.76
N ILE A 200 14.60 6.83 -19.67
CA ILE A 200 13.16 6.72 -19.73
C ILE A 200 12.56 8.12 -19.65
N HIS A 201 11.93 8.56 -20.73
CA HIS A 201 11.20 9.82 -20.76
C HIS A 201 9.81 9.63 -20.16
N PHE A 202 9.60 10.13 -18.95
CA PHE A 202 8.31 10.04 -18.23
C PHE A 202 7.43 11.27 -18.53
N PHE A 203 6.18 11.01 -18.86
CA PHE A 203 5.13 12.04 -19.00
C PHE A 203 3.95 11.72 -18.07
N ASP A 204 3.59 12.68 -17.22
CA ASP A 204 2.31 12.68 -16.53
C ASP A 204 1.26 13.29 -17.48
N THR A 205 0.45 12.45 -18.09
CA THR A 205 -0.50 12.89 -19.10
C THR A 205 -1.58 13.85 -18.59
N ILE A 206 -1.61 14.13 -17.28
CA ILE A 206 -2.56 15.06 -16.66
C ILE A 206 -1.94 16.45 -16.51
N THR A 207 -0.67 16.52 -16.11
CA THR A 207 0.01 17.78 -15.79
C THR A 207 0.83 18.34 -16.93
N ASP A 208 1.34 17.49 -17.82
CA ASP A 208 2.21 17.89 -18.89
C ASP A 208 1.39 18.27 -20.13
N SER A 209 1.45 19.52 -20.61
CA SER A 209 0.55 20.05 -21.67
C SER A 209 0.79 19.44 -23.05
N ASP A 210 2.05 19.26 -23.42
CA ASP A 210 2.44 18.86 -24.77
C ASP A 210 2.90 17.39 -24.87
N TRP A 211 2.64 16.60 -23.83
CA TRP A 211 3.10 15.23 -23.69
C TRP A 211 2.85 14.33 -24.90
N SER A 212 1.73 14.52 -25.61
CA SER A 212 1.32 13.65 -26.71
C SER A 212 2.24 13.77 -27.91
N ALA A 213 2.55 15.01 -28.35
CA ALA A 213 3.44 15.26 -29.46
C ALA A 213 4.88 14.86 -29.14
N ASP A 214 5.35 15.19 -27.94
CA ASP A 214 6.70 14.87 -27.47
C ASP A 214 6.91 13.36 -27.35
N ALA A 215 5.95 12.64 -26.75
CA ALA A 215 6.01 11.18 -26.62
C ALA A 215 6.05 10.50 -27.99
N GLN A 216 5.23 10.91 -28.95
CA GLN A 216 5.24 10.37 -30.32
C GLN A 216 6.57 10.63 -31.01
N ASN A 217 7.13 11.85 -30.92
CA ASN A 217 8.41 12.21 -31.51
C ASN A 217 9.56 11.37 -30.92
N LEU A 218 9.57 11.15 -29.61
CA LEU A 218 10.57 10.34 -28.96
C LEU A 218 10.47 8.85 -29.35
N LEU A 219 9.26 8.31 -29.44
CA LEU A 219 9.04 6.94 -29.93
C LEU A 219 9.51 6.74 -31.37
N LEU A 220 9.29 7.72 -32.25
CA LEU A 220 9.81 7.71 -33.63
C LEU A 220 11.34 7.71 -33.67
N GLN A 221 12.00 8.30 -32.67
CA GLN A 221 13.45 8.26 -32.51
C GLN A 221 13.96 6.98 -31.82
N GLY A 222 13.08 6.03 -31.48
CA GLY A 222 13.42 4.80 -30.76
C GLY A 222 13.76 5.00 -29.29
N LYS A 223 13.35 6.13 -28.70
CA LYS A 223 13.56 6.40 -27.27
C LYS A 223 12.55 5.65 -26.39
N LYS A 224 12.92 5.43 -25.14
CA LYS A 224 12.05 4.79 -24.14
C LYS A 224 11.10 5.82 -23.55
N VAL A 225 9.80 5.62 -23.71
CA VAL A 225 8.75 6.51 -23.25
C VAL A 225 7.88 5.81 -22.21
N CYS A 226 7.61 6.49 -21.11
CA CYS A 226 6.73 6.03 -20.05
C CYS A 226 5.58 7.04 -19.88
N LEU A 227 4.35 6.57 -20.00
CA LEU A 227 3.14 7.41 -19.87
C LEU A 227 2.35 7.05 -18.62
N GLY A 228 2.24 8.01 -17.70
CA GLY A 228 1.34 7.94 -16.56
C GLY A 228 -0.07 8.36 -16.98
N ILE A 229 -1.04 7.45 -16.89
CA ILE A 229 -2.40 7.63 -17.40
C ILE A 229 -3.41 7.54 -16.26
N SER A 230 -4.24 8.58 -16.07
CA SER A 230 -5.38 8.48 -15.16
C SER A 230 -6.54 7.72 -15.79
N THR A 231 -7.13 6.79 -15.02
CA THR A 231 -8.35 6.10 -15.45
C THR A 231 -9.64 6.80 -14.97
N HIS A 232 -9.52 7.97 -14.33
CA HIS A 232 -10.69 8.77 -13.98
C HIS A 232 -11.51 9.18 -15.21
N ALA A 233 -12.81 9.26 -15.03
CA ALA A 233 -13.74 9.62 -16.10
C ALA A 233 -13.47 11.05 -16.60
N SER A 234 -13.40 11.19 -17.93
CA SER A 234 -13.55 12.46 -18.61
C SER A 234 -14.19 12.20 -19.98
N ASP A 235 -15.07 13.08 -20.42
CA ASP A 235 -15.81 12.92 -21.68
C ASP A 235 -14.92 12.79 -22.92
N SER A 236 -13.69 13.33 -22.85
CA SER A 236 -12.70 13.31 -23.94
C SER A 236 -11.59 12.26 -23.75
N TRP A 237 -11.72 11.33 -22.80
CA TRP A 237 -10.65 10.39 -22.44
C TRP A 237 -10.18 9.56 -23.65
N PHE A 238 -11.10 8.95 -24.39
CA PHE A 238 -10.79 8.11 -25.56
C PHE A 238 -10.15 8.91 -26.71
N GLU A 239 -10.57 10.15 -26.91
CA GLU A 239 -9.98 11.03 -27.90
C GLU A 239 -8.55 11.44 -27.53
N LYS A 240 -8.33 11.77 -26.26
CA LYS A 240 -7.01 12.13 -25.72
C LYS A 240 -5.97 11.02 -25.93
N TYR A 241 -6.36 9.76 -25.78
CA TYR A 241 -5.45 8.61 -25.89
C TYR A 241 -5.59 7.84 -27.20
N ARG A 242 -6.22 8.44 -28.21
CA ARG A 242 -6.49 7.80 -29.50
C ARG A 242 -5.23 7.29 -30.19
N TRP A 243 -4.16 8.08 -30.23
CA TRP A 243 -2.91 7.66 -30.87
C TRP A 243 -2.25 6.46 -30.16
N ILE A 244 -2.45 6.28 -28.86
CA ILE A 244 -1.98 5.10 -28.14
C ILE A 244 -2.72 3.86 -28.62
N ASN A 245 -4.02 3.96 -28.85
CA ASN A 245 -4.81 2.87 -29.45
C ASN A 245 -4.34 2.53 -30.87
N GLU A 246 -3.98 3.54 -31.64
CA GLU A 246 -3.47 3.42 -33.02
C GLU A 246 -2.01 2.94 -33.08
N TYR A 247 -1.26 2.98 -31.97
CA TYR A 247 0.10 2.51 -31.87
C TYR A 247 0.15 0.97 -31.96
N THR A 248 0.92 0.43 -32.91
CA THR A 248 0.92 -1.01 -33.25
C THR A 248 2.16 -1.77 -32.80
N SER A 249 3.23 -1.05 -32.38
CA SER A 249 4.42 -1.70 -31.86
C SER A 249 4.19 -2.23 -30.44
N PRO A 250 4.97 -3.22 -29.98
CA PRO A 250 4.80 -3.81 -28.65
C PRO A 250 4.85 -2.78 -27.53
N ALA A 251 4.02 -2.97 -26.49
CA ALA A 251 3.99 -2.13 -25.31
C ALA A 251 4.08 -2.95 -24.03
N PHE A 252 4.62 -2.32 -22.99
CA PHE A 252 4.61 -2.82 -21.62
C PHE A 252 3.56 -2.05 -20.82
N VAL A 253 2.63 -2.74 -20.19
CA VAL A 253 1.53 -2.12 -19.43
C VAL A 253 1.57 -2.60 -18.00
N VAL A 254 1.68 -1.67 -17.07
CA VAL A 254 1.67 -1.94 -15.64
C VAL A 254 0.44 -1.33 -14.99
N SER A 255 -0.48 -2.18 -14.56
CA SER A 255 -1.66 -1.77 -13.78
C SER A 255 -1.32 -1.83 -12.30
N GLU A 256 -1.05 -0.69 -11.71
CA GLU A 256 -0.70 -0.55 -10.29
C GLU A 256 -1.95 -0.55 -9.41
N GLU A 257 -1.84 -1.24 -8.25
CA GLU A 257 -2.90 -1.32 -7.23
C GLU A 257 -4.27 -1.68 -7.83
N ALA A 258 -4.26 -2.68 -8.73
CA ALA A 258 -5.42 -3.10 -9.51
C ALA A 258 -6.57 -3.68 -8.67
N ASP A 259 -6.37 -3.89 -7.37
CA ASP A 259 -7.38 -4.31 -6.41
C ASP A 259 -8.40 -3.20 -6.08
N PHE A 260 -8.16 -1.96 -6.51
CA PHE A 260 -9.06 -0.83 -6.27
C PHE A 260 -9.42 -0.09 -7.57
N GLY A 261 -10.73 0.08 -7.80
CA GLY A 261 -11.24 0.85 -8.94
C GLY A 261 -11.06 0.23 -10.32
N SER A 262 -10.20 -0.78 -10.46
CA SER A 262 -9.92 -1.44 -11.75
C SER A 262 -11.02 -2.39 -12.21
N HIS A 263 -11.98 -2.70 -11.35
CA HIS A 263 -13.09 -3.62 -11.62
C HIS A 263 -14.36 -2.92 -12.13
N THR A 264 -14.36 -1.59 -12.29
CA THR A 264 -15.49 -0.91 -12.91
C THR A 264 -15.47 -1.15 -14.42
N ASP A 265 -16.65 -1.36 -15.03
CA ASP A 265 -16.78 -1.57 -16.48
C ASP A 265 -16.08 -0.46 -17.28
N GLU A 266 -16.17 0.78 -16.81
CA GLU A 266 -15.53 1.93 -17.43
C GLU A 266 -13.99 1.85 -17.39
N THR A 267 -13.40 1.47 -16.26
CA THR A 267 -11.94 1.32 -16.15
C THR A 267 -11.44 0.17 -17.01
N LEU A 268 -12.19 -0.94 -17.06
CA LEU A 268 -11.88 -2.08 -17.93
C LEU A 268 -11.97 -1.71 -19.41
N GLU A 269 -12.95 -0.93 -19.81
CA GLU A 269 -13.08 -0.44 -21.17
C GLU A 269 -11.88 0.43 -21.58
N LYS A 270 -11.48 1.36 -20.71
CA LYS A 270 -10.28 2.20 -20.91
C LYS A 270 -9.00 1.36 -21.00
N TYR A 271 -8.87 0.38 -20.12
CA TYR A 271 -7.73 -0.54 -20.15
C TYR A 271 -7.68 -1.34 -21.46
N LYS A 272 -8.81 -1.95 -21.89
CA LYS A 272 -8.92 -2.66 -23.16
C LYS A 272 -8.60 -1.74 -24.36
N TYR A 273 -9.00 -0.48 -24.30
CA TYR A 273 -8.70 0.50 -25.33
C TYR A 273 -7.20 0.79 -25.46
N LEU A 274 -6.49 0.92 -24.34
CA LEU A 274 -5.03 1.18 -24.34
C LEU A 274 -4.22 0.01 -24.93
N ILE A 275 -4.66 -1.22 -24.73
CA ILE A 275 -3.94 -2.44 -25.16
C ILE A 275 -4.39 -2.97 -26.52
N ALA A 276 -5.48 -2.45 -27.09
CA ALA A 276 -5.97 -2.87 -28.39
C ALA A 276 -4.91 -2.64 -29.48
N ASN A 277 -4.96 -3.48 -30.52
CA ASN A 277 -4.17 -3.35 -31.75
C ASN A 277 -2.63 -3.48 -31.61
N LYS A 278 -2.11 -3.94 -30.45
CA LYS A 278 -0.67 -4.15 -30.25
C LYS A 278 -0.37 -5.36 -29.38
N PRO A 279 0.73 -6.07 -29.63
CA PRO A 279 1.24 -7.06 -28.67
C PRO A 279 1.56 -6.38 -27.34
N THR A 280 1.15 -6.95 -26.24
CA THR A 280 1.27 -6.27 -24.95
C THR A 280 1.73 -7.22 -23.85
N VAL A 281 2.86 -6.90 -23.22
CA VAL A 281 3.26 -7.50 -21.96
C VAL A 281 2.51 -6.76 -20.85
N LYS A 282 1.58 -7.44 -20.20
CA LYS A 282 0.70 -6.88 -19.18
C LYS A 282 1.13 -7.37 -17.81
N VAL A 283 1.43 -6.46 -16.92
CA VAL A 283 1.67 -6.75 -15.52
C VAL A 283 0.59 -6.11 -14.69
N ILE A 284 -0.11 -6.92 -13.93
CA ILE A 284 -1.13 -6.47 -12.98
C ILE A 284 -0.52 -6.62 -11.60
N THR A 285 -0.31 -5.51 -10.89
CA THR A 285 0.36 -5.53 -9.60
C THR A 285 -0.59 -5.18 -8.44
N SER A 286 -0.48 -5.90 -7.33
CA SER A 286 -1.10 -5.56 -6.07
C SER A 286 -0.23 -6.02 -4.89
N GLY A 287 -0.38 -5.31 -3.77
CA GLY A 287 0.21 -5.73 -2.49
C GLY A 287 -0.69 -6.67 -1.69
N THR A 288 -1.93 -6.89 -2.13
CA THR A 288 -2.94 -7.65 -1.41
C THR A 288 -4.00 -8.15 -2.38
N ASN A 289 -4.39 -9.42 -2.27
CA ASN A 289 -5.59 -9.96 -2.90
C ASN A 289 -5.51 -10.31 -4.41
N ILE A 290 -4.64 -11.27 -4.74
CA ILE A 290 -4.46 -11.84 -6.09
C ILE A 290 -5.77 -12.35 -6.71
N HIS A 291 -6.59 -13.03 -5.92
CA HIS A 291 -7.78 -13.71 -6.44
C HIS A 291 -8.81 -12.74 -7.01
N ARG A 292 -8.93 -11.56 -6.44
CA ARG A 292 -9.78 -10.49 -6.97
C ARG A 292 -9.28 -9.96 -8.30
N MET A 293 -7.96 -9.90 -8.47
CA MET A 293 -7.31 -9.40 -9.68
C MET A 293 -7.38 -10.39 -10.84
N ALA A 294 -7.29 -11.68 -10.59
CA ALA A 294 -7.37 -12.73 -11.61
C ALA A 294 -8.71 -12.71 -12.37
N LYS A 295 -9.76 -12.13 -11.79
CA LYS A 295 -11.09 -12.03 -12.39
C LYS A 295 -11.37 -10.68 -13.07
N ILE A 296 -10.42 -9.75 -13.06
CA ILE A 296 -10.58 -8.45 -13.72
C ILE A 296 -10.76 -8.63 -15.24
N GLY A 297 -11.98 -8.44 -15.70
CA GLY A 297 -12.31 -8.28 -17.10
C GLY A 297 -12.13 -9.48 -18.00
N GLY A 298 -12.18 -10.71 -17.52
CA GLY A 298 -12.02 -11.91 -18.35
C GLY A 298 -10.63 -12.00 -18.99
N VAL A 299 -9.61 -11.37 -18.41
CA VAL A 299 -8.23 -11.46 -18.86
C VAL A 299 -7.66 -12.78 -18.40
N LYS A 300 -7.20 -13.61 -19.35
CA LYS A 300 -6.50 -14.83 -19.03
C LYS A 300 -5.16 -14.52 -18.39
N ILE A 301 -4.94 -15.00 -17.16
CA ILE A 301 -3.66 -14.90 -16.49
C ILE A 301 -2.74 -16.01 -17.01
N ASP A 302 -1.57 -15.64 -17.48
CA ASP A 302 -0.58 -16.57 -18.05
C ASP A 302 0.46 -17.01 -17.03
N ALA A 303 0.76 -16.19 -16.03
CA ALA A 303 1.71 -16.50 -14.98
C ALA A 303 1.47 -15.66 -13.73
N LEU A 304 1.95 -16.20 -12.59
CA LEU A 304 1.95 -15.54 -11.28
C LEU A 304 3.38 -15.36 -10.79
N ILE A 305 3.71 -14.15 -10.36
CA ILE A 305 4.94 -13.83 -9.61
C ILE A 305 4.51 -13.38 -8.22
N ASN A 306 4.95 -14.08 -7.20
CA ASN A 306 4.61 -13.79 -5.81
C ASN A 306 5.87 -13.49 -4.99
N VAL A 307 5.89 -12.33 -4.29
CA VAL A 307 6.96 -11.89 -3.38
C VAL A 307 6.34 -11.57 -2.02
N LEU A 308 6.54 -12.43 -1.05
CA LEU A 308 6.01 -12.30 0.30
C LEU A 308 6.93 -11.43 1.18
N TYR A 309 6.35 -10.65 2.09
CA TYR A 309 7.15 -9.80 2.97
C TYR A 309 8.00 -10.61 3.96
N SER A 310 7.51 -11.75 4.43
CA SER A 310 8.27 -12.70 5.27
C SER A 310 9.54 -13.22 4.60
N GLU A 311 9.54 -13.39 3.27
CA GLU A 311 10.74 -13.74 2.51
C GLU A 311 11.74 -12.59 2.47
N LEU A 312 11.25 -11.35 2.37
CA LEU A 312 12.09 -10.15 2.44
C LEU A 312 12.73 -10.01 3.83
N GLU A 313 11.96 -10.18 4.89
CA GLU A 313 12.46 -10.14 6.28
C GLU A 313 13.53 -11.21 6.54
N SER A 314 13.42 -12.36 5.88
CA SER A 314 14.36 -13.47 6.01
C SER A 314 15.60 -13.32 5.13
N SER A 315 15.61 -12.36 4.20
CA SER A 315 16.72 -12.19 3.22
C SER A 315 18.02 -11.69 3.83
N GLY A 316 18.00 -11.14 5.05
CA GLY A 316 19.15 -10.50 5.68
C GLY A 316 19.46 -9.10 5.13
N ASP A 317 18.65 -8.55 4.24
CA ASP A 317 18.79 -7.19 3.73
C ASP A 317 18.54 -6.18 4.85
N PRO A 318 19.52 -5.35 5.26
CA PRO A 318 19.38 -4.40 6.36
C PRO A 318 18.37 -3.27 6.07
N THR A 319 17.96 -3.09 4.82
CA THR A 319 16.98 -2.08 4.43
C THR A 319 15.52 -2.57 4.60
N ILE A 320 15.33 -3.84 4.95
CA ILE A 320 14.00 -4.39 5.22
C ILE A 320 13.65 -4.18 6.69
N VAL A 321 12.61 -3.40 6.92
CA VAL A 321 12.09 -3.11 8.27
C VAL A 321 11.24 -4.28 8.75
N LYS A 322 11.58 -4.88 9.89
CA LYS A 322 10.86 -6.04 10.43
C LYS A 322 9.54 -5.64 11.07
N ARG A 323 8.51 -6.43 10.82
CA ARG A 323 7.17 -6.21 11.38
C ARG A 323 7.09 -6.63 12.85
N GLN A 324 6.49 -5.76 13.65
CA GLN A 324 6.11 -6.06 15.03
C GLN A 324 4.59 -5.87 15.14
N TYR A 325 3.87 -6.95 15.26
CA TYR A 325 2.42 -6.93 15.39
C TYR A 325 2.00 -6.79 16.86
N VAL A 326 0.97 -5.98 17.09
CA VAL A 326 0.40 -5.77 18.42
C VAL A 326 -1.12 -5.91 18.35
N LYS A 327 -1.65 -6.90 19.06
CA LYS A 327 -3.09 -7.01 19.33
C LYS A 327 -3.36 -6.27 20.64
N MET A 328 -4.08 -5.17 20.55
CA MET A 328 -4.42 -4.35 21.73
C MET A 328 -5.92 -4.41 21.97
N THR A 329 -6.31 -4.84 23.16
CA THR A 329 -7.68 -4.69 23.64
C THR A 329 -7.83 -3.36 24.36
N VAL A 330 -8.87 -2.61 24.03
CA VAL A 330 -9.22 -1.40 24.77
C VAL A 330 -9.51 -1.77 26.22
N PRO A 331 -8.83 -1.17 27.21
CA PRO A 331 -9.02 -1.54 28.61
C PRO A 331 -10.47 -1.41 29.04
N SER A 332 -10.99 -2.43 29.72
CA SER A 332 -12.41 -2.49 30.14
C SER A 332 -12.79 -1.32 31.08
N MET A 333 -11.85 -0.86 31.87
CA MET A 333 -12.01 0.32 32.73
C MET A 333 -12.33 1.63 31.98
N LEU A 334 -11.96 1.70 30.71
CA LEU A 334 -12.27 2.88 29.87
C LEU A 334 -13.68 2.86 29.33
N HIS A 335 -14.35 1.72 29.34
CA HIS A 335 -15.72 1.60 28.81
C HIS A 335 -16.73 2.47 29.60
N ASP A 336 -16.50 2.71 30.89
CA ASP A 336 -17.32 3.57 31.75
C ASP A 336 -17.36 5.04 31.26
N TYR A 337 -16.39 5.46 30.45
CA TYR A 337 -16.33 6.83 29.90
C TYR A 337 -17.01 6.97 28.54
N ILE A 338 -17.64 5.91 28.01
CA ILE A 338 -18.33 5.94 26.73
C ILE A 338 -19.77 6.37 26.94
N GLU A 339 -20.15 7.53 26.41
CA GLU A 339 -21.50 8.05 26.52
C GLU A 339 -22.47 7.37 25.54
N ASN A 340 -23.70 7.14 25.98
CA ASN A 340 -24.81 6.65 25.16
C ASN A 340 -24.60 5.27 24.50
N VAL A 341 -23.86 4.38 25.12
CA VAL A 341 -23.82 2.97 24.72
C VAL A 341 -24.88 2.22 25.49
N ASP A 342 -25.77 1.50 24.80
CA ASP A 342 -26.61 0.48 25.42
C ASP A 342 -25.66 -0.58 26.00
N ASP A 343 -25.75 -0.83 27.31
CA ASP A 343 -24.90 -1.78 28.07
C ASP A 343 -24.86 -3.20 27.49
N ARG A 344 -25.71 -3.47 26.50
CA ARG A 344 -25.80 -4.73 25.75
C ARG A 344 -25.01 -4.74 24.44
N LEU A 345 -24.46 -3.61 24.02
CA LEU A 345 -23.77 -3.48 22.73
C LEU A 345 -22.29 -3.20 22.95
N ILE A 346 -21.44 -3.98 22.30
CA ILE A 346 -20.02 -3.72 22.24
C ILE A 346 -19.81 -2.36 21.55
N PRO A 347 -19.03 -1.44 22.14
CA PRO A 347 -18.69 -0.16 21.51
C PRO A 347 -17.99 -0.37 20.17
N THR A 348 -18.12 0.58 19.27
CA THR A 348 -17.46 0.54 17.96
C THR A 348 -16.68 1.82 17.70
N TRP A 349 -15.52 1.70 17.08
CA TRP A 349 -14.67 2.84 16.72
C TRP A 349 -15.38 3.84 15.82
N SER A 350 -16.18 3.36 14.87
CA SER A 350 -16.96 4.23 13.98
C SER A 350 -17.87 5.15 14.75
N LYS A 351 -18.61 4.64 15.75
CA LYS A 351 -19.51 5.47 16.57
C LYS A 351 -18.76 6.48 17.43
N LEU A 352 -17.62 6.09 18.00
CA LEU A 352 -16.83 6.96 18.85
C LEU A 352 -16.14 8.05 18.06
N ASN A 353 -15.52 7.70 16.94
CA ASN A 353 -14.77 8.63 16.11
C ASN A 353 -15.67 9.60 15.33
N GLU A 354 -16.91 9.22 14.96
CA GLU A 354 -17.87 10.13 14.32
C GLU A 354 -18.45 11.19 15.29
N LYS A 355 -18.41 10.93 16.58
CA LYS A 355 -18.92 11.84 17.61
C LYS A 355 -17.86 12.14 18.69
N PRO A 356 -16.70 12.68 18.33
CA PRO A 356 -15.59 12.82 19.26
C PRO A 356 -15.87 13.80 20.40
N MET A 357 -16.73 14.78 20.17
CA MET A 357 -17.12 15.74 21.23
C MET A 357 -18.04 15.13 22.30
N GLN A 358 -18.80 14.08 21.97
CA GLN A 358 -19.61 13.35 22.94
C GLN A 358 -18.80 12.34 23.74
N ASN A 359 -17.78 11.75 23.10
CA ASN A 359 -16.91 10.72 23.69
C ASN A 359 -15.54 11.26 24.07
N GLN A 360 -15.41 12.57 24.33
CA GLN A 360 -14.11 13.21 24.49
C GLN A 360 -13.30 12.68 25.69
N GLU A 361 -13.98 12.29 26.78
CA GLU A 361 -13.29 11.78 27.98
C GLU A 361 -12.67 10.39 27.70
N PHE A 362 -13.42 9.49 27.08
CA PHE A 362 -12.91 8.20 26.63
C PHE A 362 -11.73 8.38 25.67
N LEU A 363 -11.90 9.20 24.61
CA LEU A 363 -10.89 9.40 23.59
C LEU A 363 -9.61 10.02 24.17
N ARG A 364 -9.74 10.99 25.09
CA ARG A 364 -8.58 11.58 25.79
C ARG A 364 -7.80 10.56 26.60
N LYS A 365 -8.52 9.76 27.42
CA LYS A 365 -7.88 8.73 28.26
C LYS A 365 -7.22 7.65 27.40
N PHE A 366 -7.93 7.16 26.38
CA PHE A 366 -7.41 6.12 25.49
C PHE A 366 -6.14 6.60 24.76
N TYR A 367 -6.20 7.72 24.05
CA TYR A 367 -5.05 8.19 23.28
C TYR A 367 -3.89 8.67 24.16
N ARG A 368 -4.18 9.22 25.34
CA ARG A 368 -3.15 9.53 26.32
C ARG A 368 -2.42 8.29 26.79
N GLY A 369 -3.15 7.25 27.16
CA GLY A 369 -2.55 5.99 27.56
C GLY A 369 -1.80 5.29 26.40
N LEU A 370 -2.33 5.35 25.17
CA LEU A 370 -1.69 4.77 24.00
C LEU A 370 -0.37 5.48 23.62
N LEU A 371 -0.36 6.81 23.59
CA LEU A 371 0.75 7.64 23.06
C LEU A 371 1.74 8.06 24.14
N SER A 372 1.26 8.28 25.38
CA SER A 372 2.04 8.70 26.53
C SER A 372 1.85 7.66 27.64
N TYR A 373 2.65 7.75 28.70
CA TYR A 373 2.43 6.89 29.84
C TYR A 373 1.24 7.39 30.67
N ASP A 374 0.25 6.53 30.91
CA ASP A 374 -0.80 6.73 31.90
C ASP A 374 -0.67 5.64 32.97
N PRO A 375 -0.46 6.00 34.27
CA PRO A 375 -0.27 5.01 35.32
C PRO A 375 -1.51 4.14 35.59
N GLU A 376 -2.69 4.59 35.19
CA GLU A 376 -3.92 3.81 35.32
C GLU A 376 -4.04 2.76 34.22
N TRP A 377 -3.49 3.02 33.04
CA TRP A 377 -3.61 2.14 31.88
C TRP A 377 -2.37 1.30 31.56
N GLY A 378 -1.17 1.75 31.86
CA GLY A 378 0.04 0.92 31.91
C GLY A 378 0.70 0.48 30.59
N ASN A 379 0.08 0.60 29.41
CA ASN A 379 0.55 -0.03 28.16
C ASN A 379 0.67 0.95 26.99
N SER A 380 1.55 1.95 27.09
CA SER A 380 1.79 2.86 25.98
C SER A 380 2.61 2.19 24.86
N ILE A 381 2.49 2.74 23.65
CA ILE A 381 3.26 2.31 22.48
C ILE A 381 4.78 2.34 22.73
N ASN A 382 5.25 3.32 23.51
CA ASN A 382 6.66 3.43 23.89
C ASN A 382 7.13 2.28 24.79
N GLN A 383 6.28 1.84 25.70
CA GLN A 383 6.57 0.69 26.57
C GLN A 383 6.58 -0.61 25.78
N ILE A 384 5.61 -0.80 24.89
CA ILE A 384 5.54 -1.96 24.00
C ILE A 384 6.76 -2.01 23.09
N ALA A 385 7.17 -0.86 22.54
CA ALA A 385 8.32 -0.76 21.66
C ALA A 385 9.68 -0.84 22.38
N GLY A 386 9.72 -0.59 23.69
CA GLY A 386 10.94 -0.46 24.47
C GLY A 386 11.80 0.75 24.10
N LYS A 387 11.22 1.72 23.38
CA LYS A 387 11.84 2.98 22.95
C LYS A 387 10.81 4.06 22.75
N GLU A 388 11.25 5.32 22.65
CA GLU A 388 10.37 6.39 22.21
C GLU A 388 9.97 6.25 20.74
N ILE A 389 8.69 6.51 20.46
CA ILE A 389 8.09 6.54 19.15
C ILE A 389 7.65 7.98 18.87
N ASP A 390 8.30 8.62 17.91
CA ASP A 390 8.10 10.05 17.63
C ASP A 390 7.02 10.30 16.57
N VAL A 391 6.86 9.37 15.62
CA VAL A 391 5.94 9.52 14.50
C VAL A 391 4.99 8.35 14.42
N VAL A 392 3.72 8.63 14.72
CA VAL A 392 2.64 7.64 14.72
C VAL A 392 1.62 7.99 13.64
N ARG A 393 1.12 6.99 12.97
CA ARG A 393 -0.01 7.11 12.06
C ARG A 393 -1.20 6.35 12.60
N VAL A 394 -2.33 7.01 12.78
CA VAL A 394 -3.56 6.42 13.32
C VAL A 394 -4.64 6.42 12.25
N ARG A 395 -5.10 5.24 11.88
CA ARG A 395 -6.26 5.07 11.03
C ARG A 395 -7.53 5.15 11.86
N VAL A 396 -8.44 6.03 11.47
CA VAL A 396 -9.71 6.26 12.15
C VAL A 396 -10.88 6.17 11.17
N SER A 397 -11.97 5.55 11.57
CA SER A 397 -13.24 5.55 10.82
C SER A 397 -14.04 6.79 11.21
N ALA A 398 -13.85 7.90 10.46
CA ALA A 398 -14.50 9.18 10.75
C ALA A 398 -14.65 10.05 9.50
N THR A 399 -15.65 10.92 9.47
CA THR A 399 -15.77 11.98 8.47
C THR A 399 -14.68 13.04 8.65
N LYS A 400 -14.39 13.85 7.62
CA LYS A 400 -13.41 14.94 7.69
C LYS A 400 -13.62 15.83 8.91
N LYS A 401 -14.85 16.31 9.12
CA LYS A 401 -15.22 17.17 10.25
C LYS A 401 -15.02 16.49 11.60
N ALA A 402 -15.33 15.20 11.71
CA ALA A 402 -15.13 14.44 12.94
C ALA A 402 -13.61 14.25 13.21
N MET A 403 -12.79 14.06 12.19
CA MET A 403 -11.33 13.98 12.34
C MET A 403 -10.73 15.30 12.86
N ASP A 404 -11.17 16.46 12.36
CA ASP A 404 -10.72 17.77 12.88
C ASP A 404 -11.13 17.97 14.34
N GLN A 405 -12.35 17.56 14.70
CA GLN A 405 -12.81 17.58 16.08
C GLN A 405 -12.02 16.63 16.97
N LEU A 406 -11.69 15.44 16.48
CA LEU A 406 -10.86 14.47 17.18
C LEU A 406 -9.47 15.04 17.46
N ALA A 407 -8.81 15.61 16.45
CA ALA A 407 -7.53 16.26 16.63
C ALA A 407 -7.57 17.34 17.73
N SER A 408 -8.62 18.16 17.74
CA SER A 408 -8.82 19.21 18.77
C SER A 408 -9.04 18.63 20.19
N VAL A 409 -9.70 17.48 20.30
CA VAL A 409 -9.87 16.77 21.58
C VAL A 409 -8.55 16.22 22.08
N LEU A 410 -7.75 15.63 21.18
CA LEU A 410 -6.50 14.97 21.49
C LEU A 410 -5.35 15.94 21.76
N ASP A 411 -5.33 17.08 21.13
CA ASP A 411 -4.33 18.13 21.33
C ASP A 411 -4.24 18.60 22.79
N LYS A 412 -5.38 18.58 23.48
CA LYS A 412 -5.45 18.90 24.91
C LYS A 412 -5.03 17.74 25.82
N ALA A 413 -5.16 16.50 25.34
CA ALA A 413 -4.85 15.32 26.13
C ALA A 413 -3.35 14.95 26.06
N CYS A 414 -2.71 15.20 24.93
CA CYS A 414 -1.31 14.84 24.66
C CYS A 414 -0.56 16.10 24.18
N PRO A 415 -0.19 17.04 25.07
CA PRO A 415 0.37 18.33 24.69
C PRO A 415 1.72 18.24 23.95
N GLU A 416 2.49 17.17 24.16
CA GLU A 416 3.75 16.91 23.48
C GLU A 416 3.60 16.43 22.03
N HIS A 417 2.37 16.10 21.59
CA HIS A 417 2.08 15.62 20.23
C HIS A 417 1.43 16.70 19.37
N LEU A 418 1.86 16.81 18.12
CA LEU A 418 1.14 17.50 17.06
C LEU A 418 0.17 16.53 16.41
N PHE A 419 -1.13 16.77 16.45
CA PHE A 419 -2.14 15.99 15.76
C PHE A 419 -2.42 16.60 14.39
N ALA A 420 -1.90 15.97 13.34
CA ALA A 420 -2.08 16.41 11.97
C ALA A 420 -3.15 15.55 11.28
N VAL A 421 -4.21 16.19 10.80
CA VAL A 421 -5.28 15.51 10.06
C VAL A 421 -4.94 15.50 8.57
N LEU A 422 -5.05 14.34 7.93
CA LEU A 422 -4.84 14.20 6.49
C LEU A 422 -6.17 13.88 5.77
N HIS A 423 -6.71 14.88 5.09
CA HIS A 423 -7.88 14.76 4.23
C HIS A 423 -7.83 15.78 3.06
N GLY A 424 -8.71 15.62 2.08
CA GLY A 424 -8.67 16.37 0.82
C GLY A 424 -8.84 17.88 0.92
N ASP A 425 -9.27 18.41 2.08
CA ASP A 425 -9.38 19.85 2.30
C ASP A 425 -8.08 20.45 2.89
N VAL A 426 -7.17 19.60 3.40
CA VAL A 426 -5.88 19.99 3.97
C VAL A 426 -4.76 19.86 2.94
N THR A 427 -4.78 18.80 2.17
CA THR A 427 -3.76 18.54 1.14
C THR A 427 -4.33 17.65 0.03
N ASP A 428 -3.82 17.79 -1.20
CA ASP A 428 -4.07 16.85 -2.28
C ASP A 428 -3.39 15.49 -1.98
N ASN A 429 -3.95 14.41 -2.51
CA ASN A 429 -3.35 13.08 -2.40
C ASN A 429 -1.92 13.01 -2.98
N ARG A 430 -1.61 13.82 -3.99
CA ARG A 430 -0.26 13.91 -4.60
C ARG A 430 0.76 14.51 -3.64
N ASP A 431 0.32 15.47 -2.83
CA ASP A 431 1.17 16.26 -1.96
C ASP A 431 1.20 15.76 -0.51
N ALA A 432 0.34 14.78 -0.17
CA ALA A 432 0.20 14.27 1.20
C ALA A 432 1.52 13.76 1.79
N GLU A 433 2.37 13.12 0.99
CA GLU A 433 3.68 12.65 1.43
C GLU A 433 4.64 13.83 1.72
N SER A 434 4.71 14.78 0.81
CA SER A 434 5.54 15.99 0.98
C SER A 434 5.06 16.81 2.17
N TYR A 435 3.76 16.97 2.34
CA TYR A 435 3.16 17.64 3.46
C TYR A 435 3.51 16.97 4.80
N ALA A 436 3.40 15.63 4.87
CA ALA A 436 3.77 14.90 6.08
C ALA A 436 5.26 15.03 6.40
N LYS A 437 6.14 14.90 5.42
CA LYS A 437 7.60 15.10 5.60
C LYS A 437 7.90 16.51 6.10
N LYS A 438 7.22 17.52 5.56
CA LYS A 438 7.35 18.90 6.00
C LYS A 438 6.98 19.04 7.48
N LEU A 439 5.81 18.53 7.90
CA LEU A 439 5.36 18.63 9.30
C LEU A 439 6.31 17.91 10.26
N ILE A 440 6.78 16.70 9.91
CA ILE A 440 7.76 15.97 10.71
C ILE A 440 9.03 16.81 10.91
N HIS A 441 9.51 17.42 9.85
CA HIS A 441 10.69 18.27 9.91
C HIS A 441 10.45 19.51 10.78
N GLU A 442 9.29 20.16 10.66
CA GLU A 442 8.90 21.31 11.48
C GLU A 442 8.83 20.98 12.97
N VAL A 443 8.26 19.83 13.33
CA VAL A 443 8.22 19.35 14.72
C VAL A 443 9.65 19.15 15.25
N LYS A 444 10.50 18.47 14.48
CA LYS A 444 11.91 18.23 14.85
C LYS A 444 12.73 19.52 15.04
N LEU A 445 12.38 20.58 14.32
CA LEU A 445 13.00 21.90 14.46
C LEU A 445 12.38 22.77 15.55
N GLY A 446 11.36 22.27 16.26
CA GLY A 446 10.70 23.01 17.33
C GLY A 446 9.77 24.14 16.86
N PHE A 447 9.34 24.17 15.60
CA PHE A 447 8.45 25.21 15.07
C PHE A 447 7.02 25.14 15.63
N HIS A 448 6.68 24.04 16.28
CA HIS A 448 5.38 23.83 16.90
C HIS A 448 5.40 23.95 18.44
N GLY A 449 6.33 24.75 18.98
CA GLY A 449 6.46 25.01 20.43
C GLY A 449 6.93 23.76 21.18
N ASP A 450 6.21 23.39 22.24
CA ASP A 450 6.57 22.23 23.08
C ASP A 450 6.26 20.86 22.46
N LYS A 451 5.72 20.84 21.23
CA LYS A 451 5.40 19.61 20.53
C LYS A 451 6.65 18.98 19.92
N SER A 452 7.03 17.82 20.42
CA SER A 452 8.23 17.06 19.99
C SER A 452 7.88 15.83 19.16
N LYS A 453 6.62 15.41 19.14
CA LYS A 453 6.11 14.20 18.48
C LYS A 453 4.95 14.53 17.55
N ILE A 454 4.66 13.65 16.59
CA ILE A 454 3.58 13.87 15.62
C ILE A 454 2.71 12.62 15.44
N VAL A 455 1.40 12.85 15.41
CA VAL A 455 0.40 11.84 15.12
C VAL A 455 -0.41 12.25 13.90
N PHE A 456 -0.34 11.44 12.84
CA PHE A 456 -1.18 11.62 11.66
C PHE A 456 -2.49 10.88 11.82
N LEU A 457 -3.60 11.62 11.89
CA LEU A 457 -4.94 11.06 11.85
C LEU A 457 -5.39 10.93 10.40
N VAL A 458 -5.74 9.72 9.99
CA VAL A 458 -6.09 9.40 8.60
C VAL A 458 -7.33 8.52 8.52
N ASN A 459 -8.13 8.69 7.48
CA ASN A 459 -9.16 7.73 7.11
C ASN A 459 -8.70 6.95 5.88
N MET A 460 -8.89 7.50 4.67
CA MET A 460 -8.48 6.85 3.42
C MET A 460 -7.30 7.53 2.72
N MET A 461 -7.06 8.82 3.02
CA MET A 461 -5.99 9.58 2.38
C MET A 461 -4.62 9.05 2.75
N GLY A 462 -3.75 8.90 1.75
CA GLY A 462 -2.40 8.36 1.94
C GLY A 462 -2.38 6.88 2.35
N SER A 463 -3.53 6.18 2.32
CA SER A 463 -3.57 4.73 2.51
C SER A 463 -2.83 3.99 1.39
N ARG A 464 -2.67 4.63 0.22
CA ARG A 464 -1.98 4.07 -0.95
C ARG A 464 -0.86 5.00 -1.43
N SER A 465 0.22 4.38 -1.93
CA SER A 465 1.37 5.06 -2.56
C SER A 465 2.04 6.16 -1.71
N TRP A 466 1.94 6.08 -0.39
CA TRP A 466 2.55 7.02 0.55
C TRP A 466 3.75 6.39 1.27
N SER A 467 4.92 7.05 1.21
CA SER A 467 6.18 6.51 1.74
C SER A 467 6.91 7.55 2.59
N VAL A 468 6.72 7.47 3.90
CA VAL A 468 7.41 8.32 4.88
C VAL A 468 8.19 7.43 5.83
N GLY A 469 9.52 7.41 5.70
CA GLY A 469 10.41 6.56 6.48
C GLY A 469 10.35 6.83 7.99
N ASP A 470 10.01 8.07 8.36
CA ASP A 470 9.91 8.48 9.78
C ASP A 470 8.72 7.85 10.52
N VAL A 471 7.68 7.37 9.85
CA VAL A 471 6.55 6.69 10.53
C VAL A 471 7.03 5.38 11.14
N GLU A 472 7.04 5.31 12.45
CA GLU A 472 7.53 4.14 13.20
C GLU A 472 6.42 3.18 13.59
N ALA A 473 5.21 3.70 13.82
CA ALA A 473 4.06 2.89 14.19
C ALA A 473 2.80 3.28 13.41
N VAL A 474 2.00 2.27 13.12
CA VAL A 474 0.65 2.41 12.58
C VAL A 474 -0.34 1.80 13.55
N VAL A 475 -1.35 2.57 13.92
CA VAL A 475 -2.42 2.17 14.82
C VAL A 475 -3.73 2.12 14.07
N SER A 476 -4.46 1.03 14.15
CA SER A 476 -5.80 0.88 13.60
C SER A 476 -6.84 1.03 14.71
N CYS A 477 -7.58 2.14 14.67
CA CYS A 477 -8.75 2.39 15.50
C CYS A 477 -10.02 2.30 14.64
N THR A 478 -10.26 1.10 14.08
CA THR A 478 -11.38 0.79 13.18
C THR A 478 -12.10 -0.48 13.63
N ASP A 479 -13.35 -0.65 13.25
CA ASP A 479 -14.19 -1.80 13.69
C ASP A 479 -13.86 -3.11 12.95
N GLY A 480 -12.71 -3.21 12.40
CA GLY A 480 -12.34 -4.27 11.47
C GLY A 480 -12.69 -3.82 10.05
N GLY A 481 -12.62 -4.72 9.10
CA GLY A 481 -12.91 -4.39 7.73
C GLY A 481 -12.05 -5.17 6.75
N ASP A 482 -11.73 -4.57 5.64
CA ASP A 482 -10.90 -5.14 4.59
C ASP A 482 -9.48 -5.43 5.13
N LEU A 483 -9.13 -6.71 5.21
CA LEU A 483 -7.80 -7.17 5.60
C LEU A 483 -6.70 -6.58 4.70
N GLY A 484 -6.98 -6.48 3.39
CA GLY A 484 -6.06 -5.86 2.44
C GLY A 484 -5.77 -4.41 2.80
N ALA A 485 -6.79 -3.64 3.19
CA ALA A 485 -6.60 -2.27 3.66
C ALA A 485 -5.80 -2.20 4.96
N PHE A 486 -5.99 -3.15 5.89
CA PHE A 486 -5.18 -3.23 7.11
C PHE A 486 -3.70 -3.53 6.81
N ILE A 487 -3.42 -4.51 5.96
CA ILE A 487 -2.05 -4.86 5.54
C ILE A 487 -1.38 -3.67 4.82
N GLN A 488 -2.08 -3.02 3.91
CA GLN A 488 -1.57 -1.85 3.20
C GLN A 488 -1.28 -0.69 4.15
N GLU A 489 -2.19 -0.41 5.08
CA GLU A 489 -2.00 0.63 6.09
C GLU A 489 -0.83 0.29 7.02
N GLY A 490 -0.78 -0.92 7.56
CA GLY A 490 0.32 -1.40 8.40
C GLY A 490 1.68 -1.26 7.72
N SER A 491 1.74 -1.46 6.41
CA SER A 491 2.99 -1.31 5.64
C SER A 491 3.58 0.11 5.67
N ARG A 492 2.85 1.13 6.14
CA ARG A 492 3.33 2.52 6.20
C ARG A 492 4.47 2.70 7.20
N CYS A 493 4.51 1.93 8.27
CA CYS A 493 5.65 1.91 9.19
C CYS A 493 6.83 1.06 8.71
N LEU A 494 6.73 0.43 7.54
CA LEU A 494 7.79 -0.43 6.98
C LEU A 494 8.66 0.30 5.93
N SER A 495 8.44 1.59 5.70
CA SER A 495 9.31 2.39 4.85
C SER A 495 10.70 2.52 5.50
N PRO A 496 11.79 2.21 4.76
CA PRO A 496 13.13 2.24 5.32
C PRO A 496 13.55 3.68 5.69
N ARG A 497 14.34 3.78 6.74
CA ARG A 497 15.06 4.97 7.17
C ARG A 497 16.34 4.50 7.87
N ASP A 498 17.37 5.31 7.86
CA ASP A 498 18.60 5.02 8.60
C ASP A 498 18.29 4.69 10.06
N SER A 499 18.92 3.63 10.57
CA SER A 499 18.71 3.10 11.93
C SER A 499 17.33 2.52 12.26
N LYS A 500 16.41 2.41 11.32
CA LYS A 500 15.09 1.83 11.54
C LYS A 500 15.06 0.36 11.16
N ASP A 501 15.03 -0.51 12.16
CA ASP A 501 15.00 -1.97 12.02
C ASP A 501 13.60 -2.57 12.16
N LYS A 502 12.68 -1.87 12.83
CA LYS A 502 11.35 -2.36 13.19
C LYS A 502 10.24 -1.34 12.91
N GLY A 503 9.07 -1.84 12.53
CA GLY A 503 7.83 -1.09 12.39
C GLY A 503 6.70 -1.76 13.18
N TRP A 504 5.97 -0.99 13.99
CA TRP A 504 4.89 -1.50 14.84
C TRP A 504 3.54 -1.34 14.14
N ILE A 505 2.80 -2.44 14.07
CA ILE A 505 1.46 -2.53 13.46
C ILE A 505 0.50 -2.92 14.58
N ILE A 506 -0.33 -1.98 15.03
CA ILE A 506 -1.17 -2.09 16.21
C ILE A 506 -2.63 -2.13 15.80
N ASP A 507 -3.33 -3.18 16.18
CA ASP A 507 -4.78 -3.32 16.02
C ASP A 507 -5.47 -3.12 17.36
N CYS A 508 -6.31 -2.08 17.48
CA CYS A 508 -7.04 -1.77 18.70
C CYS A 508 -8.48 -2.26 18.58
N ALA A 509 -8.88 -3.20 19.44
CA ALA A 509 -10.21 -3.80 19.47
C ALA A 509 -10.89 -3.61 20.82
N PHE A 510 -12.24 -3.57 20.85
CA PHE A 510 -13.03 -3.55 22.09
C PHE A 510 -13.31 -4.95 22.64
N ASP A 511 -13.27 -5.96 21.79
CA ASP A 511 -13.58 -7.35 22.18
C ASP A 511 -12.30 -8.20 22.15
N GLN A 512 -11.96 -8.79 23.29
CA GLN A 512 -10.82 -9.69 23.44
C GLN A 512 -11.00 -10.98 22.63
N ASN A 513 -12.23 -11.44 22.47
CA ASN A 513 -12.53 -12.70 21.78
C ASN A 513 -12.56 -12.53 20.24
N ARG A 514 -12.50 -11.30 19.76
CA ARG A 514 -12.45 -11.04 18.32
C ARG A 514 -11.07 -11.43 17.76
N THR A 515 -11.08 -12.18 16.67
CA THR A 515 -9.85 -12.40 15.88
C THR A 515 -9.31 -11.06 15.43
N SER A 516 -8.07 -10.73 15.81
CA SER A 516 -7.48 -9.45 15.49
C SER A 516 -7.05 -9.40 14.02
N GLN A 517 -7.03 -8.19 13.45
CA GLN A 517 -6.54 -7.99 12.09
C GLN A 517 -5.04 -8.34 11.96
N THR A 518 -4.28 -8.24 13.05
CA THR A 518 -2.86 -8.67 13.09
C THR A 518 -2.74 -10.19 12.96
N GLU A 519 -3.56 -10.96 13.68
CA GLU A 519 -3.62 -12.41 13.56
C GLU A 519 -4.04 -12.83 12.15
N LEU A 520 -5.08 -12.19 11.60
CA LEU A 520 -5.54 -12.45 10.23
C LEU A 520 -4.46 -12.14 9.19
N ALA A 521 -3.68 -11.06 9.36
CA ALA A 521 -2.59 -10.71 8.45
C ALA A 521 -1.47 -11.74 8.45
N ILE A 522 -1.10 -12.25 9.64
CA ILE A 522 -0.12 -13.33 9.79
C ILE A 522 -0.62 -14.60 9.10
N MET A 523 -1.88 -14.99 9.34
CA MET A 523 -2.49 -16.17 8.73
C MET A 523 -2.55 -16.09 7.21
N HIS A 524 -2.99 -14.95 6.71
CA HIS A 524 -3.09 -14.73 5.27
C HIS A 524 -1.72 -14.94 4.59
N GLU A 525 -0.68 -14.31 5.11
CA GLU A 525 0.65 -14.46 4.52
C GLU A 525 1.26 -15.85 4.74
N ALA A 526 1.04 -16.45 5.91
CA ALA A 526 1.48 -17.82 6.17
C ALA A 526 0.81 -18.82 5.22
N SER A 527 -0.47 -18.63 4.89
CA SER A 527 -1.17 -19.47 3.92
C SER A 527 -0.58 -19.34 2.52
N GLN A 528 -0.26 -18.11 2.10
CA GLN A 528 0.41 -17.87 0.81
C GLN A 528 1.81 -18.50 0.75
N TYR A 529 2.58 -18.38 1.85
CA TYR A 529 3.90 -19.00 1.97
C TYR A 529 3.80 -20.53 1.90
N ALA A 530 2.83 -21.11 2.60
CA ALA A 530 2.60 -22.56 2.62
C ALA A 530 2.30 -23.10 1.21
N VAL A 531 1.41 -22.43 0.47
CA VAL A 531 1.09 -22.80 -0.93
C VAL A 531 2.32 -22.65 -1.84
N LYS A 532 3.02 -21.51 -1.76
CA LYS A 532 4.17 -21.23 -2.61
C LYS A 532 5.32 -22.20 -2.40
N ASN A 533 5.56 -22.63 -1.17
CA ASN A 533 6.70 -23.47 -0.78
C ASN A 533 6.30 -24.95 -0.52
N GLU A 534 5.08 -25.34 -0.89
CA GLU A 534 4.57 -26.70 -0.71
C GLU A 534 4.78 -27.24 0.72
N THR A 535 4.50 -26.39 1.73
CA THR A 535 4.67 -26.70 3.15
C THR A 535 3.35 -26.54 3.91
N ASN A 536 3.28 -27.02 5.15
CA ASN A 536 2.11 -26.81 5.98
C ASN A 536 2.11 -25.43 6.67
N LEU A 537 0.94 -25.02 7.11
CA LEU A 537 0.73 -23.69 7.69
C LEU A 537 1.53 -23.48 9.00
N VAL A 538 1.64 -24.48 9.87
CA VAL A 538 2.42 -24.40 11.10
C VAL A 538 3.89 -24.12 10.81
N THR A 539 4.45 -24.77 9.79
CA THR A 539 5.82 -24.52 9.33
C THR A 539 5.96 -23.10 8.77
N ALA A 540 4.98 -22.64 8.01
CA ALA A 540 4.94 -21.30 7.46
C ALA A 540 4.91 -20.24 8.58
N VAL A 541 4.06 -20.42 9.58
CA VAL A 541 4.00 -19.52 10.76
C VAL A 541 5.32 -19.52 11.53
N ARG A 542 5.91 -20.68 11.78
CA ARG A 542 7.21 -20.78 12.43
C ARG A 542 8.30 -20.04 11.65
N PHE A 543 8.28 -20.16 10.31
CA PHE A 543 9.20 -19.42 9.46
C PHE A 543 9.03 -17.91 9.64
N MET A 544 7.79 -17.40 9.63
CA MET A 544 7.51 -15.97 9.84
C MET A 544 7.98 -15.49 11.22
N PHE A 545 7.69 -16.23 12.29
CA PHE A 545 8.05 -15.87 13.67
C PHE A 545 9.57 -15.85 13.95
N ASN A 546 10.41 -16.29 13.01
CA ASN A 546 11.84 -16.03 13.10
C ASN A 546 12.20 -14.55 12.91
N ASN A 547 11.31 -13.76 12.31
CA ASN A 547 11.57 -12.35 11.95
C ASN A 547 10.52 -11.37 12.48
N ILE A 548 9.30 -11.82 12.77
CA ILE A 548 8.22 -11.01 13.33
C ILE A 548 8.00 -11.33 14.80
N SER A 549 7.31 -10.43 15.51
CA SER A 549 6.71 -10.73 16.81
C SER A 549 5.23 -10.38 16.82
N LEU A 550 4.48 -11.07 17.67
CA LEU A 550 3.09 -10.75 17.99
C LEU A 550 2.98 -10.53 19.49
N THR A 551 2.57 -9.34 19.88
CA THR A 551 2.38 -8.95 21.29
C THR A 551 0.89 -8.76 21.54
N SER A 552 0.37 -9.34 22.62
CA SER A 552 -0.96 -9.06 23.15
C SER A 552 -0.88 -8.03 24.26
N CYS A 553 -1.76 -7.04 24.20
CA CYS A 553 -1.96 -6.04 25.25
C CYS A 553 -3.43 -6.05 25.65
N ASP A 554 -3.70 -6.38 26.90
CA ASP A 554 -5.06 -6.44 27.47
C ASP A 554 -5.08 -5.91 28.90
N ASP A 555 -6.18 -6.09 29.61
CA ASP A 555 -6.35 -5.68 31.02
C ASP A 555 -5.35 -6.36 31.97
N PHE A 556 -4.73 -7.46 31.57
CA PHE A 556 -3.77 -8.21 32.39
C PHE A 556 -2.32 -7.81 32.13
N GLY A 557 -2.06 -7.01 31.10
CA GLY A 557 -0.74 -6.49 30.76
C GLY A 557 -0.28 -6.78 29.36
N VAL A 558 1.04 -6.82 29.17
CA VAL A 558 1.71 -7.06 27.88
C VAL A 558 2.33 -8.44 27.88
N SER A 559 1.98 -9.28 26.92
CA SER A 559 2.52 -10.62 26.72
C SER A 559 2.99 -10.83 25.29
N LEU A 560 4.15 -11.46 25.11
CA LEU A 560 4.63 -11.90 23.81
C LEU A 560 3.99 -13.26 23.50
N LEU A 561 3.25 -13.34 22.41
CA LEU A 561 2.62 -14.57 21.97
C LEU A 561 3.61 -15.45 21.20
N SER A 562 3.63 -16.73 21.55
CA SER A 562 4.39 -17.74 20.80
C SER A 562 3.58 -18.29 19.62
N VAL A 563 4.24 -19.05 18.75
CA VAL A 563 3.55 -19.80 17.69
C VAL A 563 2.51 -20.75 18.28
N ASN A 564 2.83 -21.38 19.41
CA ASN A 564 1.90 -22.33 20.05
C ASN A 564 0.68 -21.62 20.62
N ASP A 565 0.84 -20.43 21.22
CA ASP A 565 -0.29 -19.63 21.71
C ASP A 565 -1.22 -19.23 20.56
N LEU A 566 -0.64 -18.76 19.47
CA LEU A 566 -1.39 -18.41 18.28
C LEU A 566 -2.10 -19.62 17.66
N MET A 567 -1.44 -20.79 17.62
CA MET A 567 -2.03 -22.02 17.10
C MET A 567 -3.16 -22.54 18.00
N ALA A 568 -3.00 -22.47 19.33
CA ALA A 568 -4.07 -22.84 20.27
C ALA A 568 -5.31 -21.95 20.12
N ASP A 569 -5.10 -20.66 19.92
CA ASP A 569 -6.19 -19.71 19.61
C ASP A 569 -6.89 -20.04 18.28
N TRP A 570 -6.22 -20.71 17.36
CA TRP A 570 -6.76 -21.08 16.04
C TRP A 570 -7.44 -22.45 16.02
N GLU A 571 -7.24 -23.28 17.03
CA GLU A 571 -7.97 -24.54 17.19
C GLU A 571 -9.46 -24.36 17.51
N ASP A 572 -9.84 -23.11 17.87
CA ASP A 572 -11.25 -22.74 17.97
C ASP A 572 -11.89 -22.65 16.57
N ASN A 573 -12.84 -23.56 16.30
CA ASN A 573 -13.53 -23.66 15.01
C ASN A 573 -14.17 -22.33 14.56
N ASP A 574 -14.66 -21.51 15.48
CA ASP A 574 -15.26 -20.22 15.15
C ASP A 574 -14.21 -19.22 14.62
N LYS A 575 -13.00 -19.21 15.20
CA LYS A 575 -11.89 -18.36 14.72
C LYS A 575 -11.36 -18.80 13.35
N ILE A 576 -11.26 -20.11 13.10
CA ILE A 576 -10.90 -20.65 11.78
C ILE A 576 -11.93 -20.21 10.72
N LEU A 577 -13.22 -20.24 11.06
CA LEU A 577 -14.27 -19.78 10.17
C LEU A 577 -14.20 -18.28 9.90
N ASP A 578 -13.88 -17.46 10.90
CA ASP A 578 -13.67 -16.01 10.73
C ASP A 578 -12.49 -15.71 9.79
N ILE A 579 -11.43 -16.52 9.85
CA ILE A 579 -10.27 -16.43 8.95
C ILE A 579 -10.67 -16.82 7.52
N ALA A 580 -11.40 -17.92 7.36
CA ALA A 580 -11.94 -18.34 6.08
C ALA A 580 -12.82 -17.26 5.45
N ASP A 581 -13.67 -16.65 6.23
CA ASP A 581 -14.55 -15.55 5.82
C ASP A 581 -13.77 -14.34 5.29
N ASN A 582 -12.65 -13.97 5.91
CA ASN A 582 -11.83 -12.85 5.47
C ASN A 582 -10.94 -13.19 4.25
N ALA A 583 -10.63 -14.47 4.04
CA ALA A 583 -9.84 -14.93 2.89
C ALA A 583 -10.70 -15.20 1.64
N THR A 584 -12.03 -15.26 1.78
CA THR A 584 -12.94 -15.58 0.68
C THR A 584 -13.30 -14.35 -0.14
N ASP A 585 -13.15 -14.43 -1.45
CA ASP A 585 -13.60 -13.38 -2.37
C ASP A 585 -15.12 -13.50 -2.64
N TYR A 586 -15.91 -12.91 -1.76
CA TYR A 586 -17.37 -12.92 -1.88
C TYR A 586 -17.90 -12.24 -3.13
N GLN A 587 -17.21 -11.23 -3.64
CA GLN A 587 -17.61 -10.55 -4.86
C GLN A 587 -17.58 -11.52 -6.04
N SER A 588 -16.48 -12.24 -6.17
CA SER A 588 -16.31 -13.24 -7.22
C SER A 588 -17.26 -14.41 -7.08
N LEU A 589 -17.55 -14.86 -5.85
CA LEU A 589 -18.50 -15.92 -5.60
C LEU A 589 -19.93 -15.52 -6.00
N ILE A 590 -20.31 -14.27 -5.76
CA ILE A 590 -21.62 -13.71 -6.17
C ILE A 590 -21.74 -13.62 -7.69
N GLU A 591 -20.65 -13.34 -8.39
CA GLU A 591 -20.62 -13.21 -9.84
C GLU A 591 -20.56 -14.56 -10.57
N ASP A 592 -20.26 -15.65 -9.87
CA ASP A 592 -20.21 -17.00 -10.44
C ASP A 592 -21.58 -17.69 -10.40
N PRO A 593 -22.24 -17.88 -11.56
CA PRO A 593 -23.53 -18.55 -11.64
C PRO A 593 -23.53 -19.99 -11.09
N THR A 594 -22.40 -20.70 -11.21
CA THR A 594 -22.25 -22.08 -10.72
C THR A 594 -22.17 -22.12 -9.22
N ALA A 595 -21.35 -21.25 -8.61
CA ALA A 595 -21.28 -21.13 -7.15
C ALA A 595 -22.64 -20.74 -6.54
N ILE A 596 -23.32 -19.79 -7.13
CA ILE A 596 -24.69 -19.39 -6.71
C ILE A 596 -25.66 -20.57 -6.83
N ASP A 597 -25.60 -21.35 -7.87
CA ASP A 597 -26.47 -22.52 -8.04
C ASP A 597 -26.18 -23.61 -7.00
N ILE A 598 -24.90 -23.85 -6.67
CA ILE A 598 -24.50 -24.72 -5.56
C ILE A 598 -25.11 -24.24 -4.25
N LEU A 599 -24.96 -22.99 -3.89
CA LEU A 599 -25.52 -22.42 -2.66
C LEU A 599 -27.04 -22.56 -2.57
N LYS A 600 -27.75 -22.44 -3.71
CA LYS A 600 -29.20 -22.65 -3.80
C LYS A 600 -29.59 -24.13 -3.62
N ARG A 601 -28.90 -25.03 -4.30
CA ARG A 601 -29.17 -26.47 -4.17
C ARG A 601 -28.98 -26.96 -2.74
N CYS A 602 -27.98 -26.42 -2.05
CA CYS A 602 -27.73 -26.67 -0.65
C CYS A 602 -28.73 -25.99 0.31
N GLN A 603 -29.73 -25.27 -0.20
CA GLN A 603 -30.71 -24.47 0.59
C GLN A 603 -30.07 -23.42 1.48
N LEU A 604 -28.85 -23.01 1.20
CA LEU A 604 -28.11 -21.99 1.95
C LEU A 604 -28.54 -20.57 1.53
N ILE A 605 -29.09 -20.43 0.30
CA ILE A 605 -29.72 -19.19 -0.18
C ILE A 605 -31.12 -19.52 -0.70
N THR A 606 -32.10 -18.67 -0.38
CA THR A 606 -33.50 -18.85 -0.82
C THR A 606 -33.74 -18.24 -2.21
N ARG A 607 -34.90 -18.56 -2.83
CA ARG A 607 -35.27 -17.96 -4.14
C ARG A 607 -35.49 -16.44 -4.07
N SER A 608 -35.93 -15.92 -2.92
CA SER A 608 -36.12 -14.49 -2.71
C SER A 608 -34.80 -13.72 -2.66
N ASP A 609 -33.76 -14.39 -2.18
CA ASP A 609 -32.41 -13.80 -2.08
C ASP A 609 -31.75 -13.64 -3.45
N ARG A 610 -32.11 -14.52 -4.42
CA ARG A 610 -31.64 -14.38 -5.80
C ARG A 610 -32.16 -13.11 -6.48
N ALA A 611 -33.42 -12.75 -6.29
CA ALA A 611 -33.97 -11.52 -6.86
C ALA A 611 -33.30 -10.28 -6.26
N LYS A 612 -32.92 -10.34 -4.98
CA LYS A 612 -32.12 -9.31 -4.31
C LYS A 612 -30.67 -9.29 -4.82
N LEU A 613 -30.04 -10.44 -5.02
CA LEU A 613 -28.74 -10.60 -5.65
C LEU A 613 -28.67 -9.93 -7.02
N GLU A 614 -29.64 -10.20 -7.88
CA GLU A 614 -29.71 -9.62 -9.23
C GLU A 614 -29.92 -8.11 -9.21
N THR A 615 -30.48 -7.55 -8.14
CA THR A 615 -30.65 -6.10 -7.95
C THR A 615 -29.42 -5.43 -7.30
N LEU A 616 -28.60 -6.19 -6.58
CA LEU A 616 -27.37 -5.70 -5.92
C LEU A 616 -26.12 -5.80 -6.80
N ILE A 617 -26.13 -6.67 -7.81
CA ILE A 617 -25.09 -6.69 -8.84
C ILE A 617 -25.19 -5.38 -9.62
N PRO A 618 -24.19 -4.50 -9.58
CA PRO A 618 -24.24 -3.24 -10.33
C PRO A 618 -24.30 -3.55 -11.81
N LYS A 619 -25.46 -3.50 -12.40
CA LYS A 619 -25.60 -3.40 -13.86
C LYS A 619 -25.02 -2.04 -14.23
N GLY A 620 -23.71 -1.99 -14.55
CA GLY A 620 -23.00 -0.91 -15.21
C GLY A 620 -23.62 0.50 -15.07
N LYS A 621 -23.85 1.00 -13.85
CA LYS A 621 -24.31 2.37 -13.65
C LYS A 621 -23.22 3.19 -12.98
N THR A 622 -22.70 4.11 -13.76
CA THR A 622 -21.86 5.24 -13.40
C THR A 622 -22.17 5.79 -11.99
N TYR A 623 -21.13 5.92 -11.20
CA TYR A 623 -21.12 6.70 -9.95
C TYR A 623 -21.28 8.19 -10.26
N GLY A 624 -22.50 8.60 -10.58
CA GLY A 624 -22.89 9.97 -10.80
C GLY A 624 -24.14 10.29 -10.00
N THR A 625 -24.00 11.09 -8.95
CA THR A 625 -25.06 11.84 -8.27
C THR A 625 -26.27 11.07 -7.75
N ARG A 626 -26.07 10.08 -6.88
CA ARG A 626 -27.13 9.57 -5.98
C ARG A 626 -27.10 10.28 -4.62
N GLY A 627 -28.26 10.64 -4.11
CA GLY A 627 -28.39 11.29 -2.80
C GLY A 627 -27.89 10.40 -1.65
N GLU A 628 -27.40 11.00 -0.57
CA GLU A 628 -26.84 10.29 0.59
C GLU A 628 -27.76 9.22 1.19
N SER A 629 -29.09 9.42 1.18
CA SER A 629 -30.08 8.47 1.69
C SER A 629 -30.14 7.16 0.88
N GLU A 630 -30.04 7.21 -0.44
CA GLU A 630 -30.02 6.00 -1.28
C GLU A 630 -28.73 5.20 -1.15
N ARG A 631 -27.59 5.85 -0.84
CA ARG A 631 -26.31 5.17 -0.54
C ARG A 631 -26.39 4.38 0.76
N VAL A 632 -26.94 4.96 1.81
CA VAL A 632 -27.07 4.32 3.13
C VAL A 632 -27.98 3.08 3.08
N GLU A 633 -29.09 3.12 2.32
CA GLU A 633 -29.96 1.95 2.16
C GLU A 633 -29.31 0.83 1.34
N GLN A 634 -28.58 1.16 0.26
CA GLN A 634 -27.86 0.18 -0.54
C GLN A 634 -26.71 -0.46 0.22
N ASP A 635 -25.97 0.31 1.01
CA ASP A 635 -24.90 -0.22 1.85
C ASP A 635 -25.45 -1.16 2.94
N GLN A 636 -26.61 -0.87 3.52
CA GLN A 636 -27.24 -1.76 4.50
C GLN A 636 -27.73 -3.07 3.88
N GLU A 637 -28.29 -3.04 2.67
CA GLU A 637 -28.71 -4.26 1.96
C GLU A 637 -27.51 -5.10 1.51
N ALA A 638 -26.45 -4.46 1.05
CA ALA A 638 -25.19 -5.14 0.71
C ALA A 638 -24.55 -5.81 1.94
N ILE A 639 -24.60 -5.17 3.12
CA ILE A 639 -24.12 -5.76 4.37
C ILE A 639 -24.97 -6.95 4.79
N LYS A 640 -26.30 -6.85 4.71
CA LYS A 640 -27.20 -7.97 5.03
C LYS A 640 -26.95 -9.16 4.12
N PHE A 641 -26.77 -8.89 2.84
CA PHE A 641 -26.48 -9.90 1.85
C PHE A 641 -25.13 -10.55 2.08
N LYS A 642 -24.07 -9.76 2.33
CA LYS A 642 -22.76 -10.26 2.70
C LYS A 642 -22.82 -11.19 3.91
N LYS A 643 -23.58 -10.87 4.94
CA LYS A 643 -23.78 -11.73 6.12
C LYS A 643 -24.47 -13.06 5.77
N LEU A 644 -25.40 -13.03 4.84
CA LEU A 644 -26.10 -14.25 4.38
C LEU A 644 -25.14 -15.20 3.64
N ILE A 645 -24.33 -14.67 2.73
CA ILE A 645 -23.31 -15.44 2.00
C ILE A 645 -22.26 -15.98 2.97
N LEU A 646 -21.82 -15.17 3.95
CA LEU A 646 -20.92 -15.59 5.01
C LEU A 646 -21.47 -16.81 5.77
N GLY A 647 -22.74 -16.77 6.15
CA GLY A 647 -23.42 -17.89 6.81
C GLY A 647 -23.44 -19.16 5.96
N ALA A 648 -23.68 -19.02 4.65
CA ALA A 648 -23.68 -20.12 3.71
C ALA A 648 -22.30 -20.78 3.59
N ILE A 649 -21.23 -19.98 3.47
CA ILE A 649 -19.85 -20.48 3.37
C ILE A 649 -19.38 -21.11 4.67
N ARG A 650 -19.75 -20.56 5.83
CA ARG A 650 -19.50 -21.18 7.13
C ARG A 650 -20.12 -22.58 7.19
N SER A 651 -21.33 -22.73 6.73
CA SER A 651 -22.01 -24.04 6.68
C SER A 651 -21.30 -25.02 5.77
N ILE A 652 -20.80 -24.57 4.62
CA ILE A 652 -20.01 -25.40 3.69
C ILE A 652 -18.67 -25.77 4.31
N ASN A 653 -17.95 -24.83 4.89
CA ASN A 653 -16.66 -25.07 5.56
C ASN A 653 -16.81 -26.04 6.73
N SER A 654 -17.84 -25.90 7.56
CA SER A 654 -18.15 -26.83 8.65
C SER A 654 -18.43 -28.24 8.13
N SER A 655 -19.18 -28.37 7.03
CA SER A 655 -19.44 -29.65 6.39
C SER A 655 -18.17 -30.27 5.78
N ALA A 656 -17.34 -29.46 5.15
CA ALA A 656 -16.06 -29.87 4.58
C ALA A 656 -15.09 -30.39 5.65
N THR A 657 -15.04 -29.75 6.83
CA THR A 657 -14.25 -30.19 7.98
C THR A 657 -14.63 -31.59 8.44
N THR A 658 -15.94 -31.86 8.54
CA THR A 658 -16.45 -33.15 8.96
C THR A 658 -16.18 -34.29 7.94
N VAL A 659 -16.06 -33.97 6.65
CA VAL A 659 -15.71 -34.94 5.58
C VAL A 659 -14.31 -35.45 5.73
N TYR A 660 -13.37 -34.62 6.11
CA TYR A 660 -12.00 -35.07 6.31
C TYR A 660 -11.87 -36.10 7.47
N ASP A 661 -12.57 -35.84 8.56
CA ASP A 661 -12.65 -36.78 9.68
C ASP A 661 -13.23 -38.17 9.24
N PHE A 662 -14.04 -38.14 8.21
CA PHE A 662 -14.68 -39.36 7.69
C PHE A 662 -13.81 -40.14 6.67
N ALA A 663 -12.93 -39.44 5.94
CA ALA A 663 -12.20 -40.06 4.81
C ALA A 663 -10.93 -40.83 5.20
N ASN A 664 -10.48 -40.78 6.44
CA ASN A 664 -9.44 -41.59 7.13
C ASN A 664 -8.32 -42.24 6.26
N GLY A 665 -7.82 -41.56 5.20
CA GLY A 665 -6.82 -42.22 4.36
C GLY A 665 -6.21 -41.36 3.24
N GLY A 666 -6.63 -40.11 3.06
CA GLY A 666 -6.01 -39.21 2.10
C GLY A 666 -4.96 -38.30 2.80
N GLU A 667 -3.87 -37.99 2.12
CA GLU A 667 -2.85 -37.05 2.63
C GLU A 667 -3.34 -35.61 2.57
N THR A 668 -4.31 -35.30 1.69
CA THR A 668 -4.91 -33.98 1.55
C THR A 668 -6.44 -34.06 1.48
N PHE A 669 -7.11 -32.92 1.81
CA PHE A 669 -8.57 -32.80 1.70
C PHE A 669 -9.08 -33.04 0.25
N GLU A 670 -8.34 -32.56 -0.75
CA GLU A 670 -8.68 -32.75 -2.16
C GLU A 670 -8.61 -34.23 -2.59
N GLU A 671 -7.62 -34.98 -2.10
CA GLU A 671 -7.52 -36.42 -2.33
C GLU A 671 -8.68 -37.16 -1.68
N ALA A 672 -9.04 -36.82 -0.46
CA ALA A 672 -10.20 -37.40 0.21
C ALA A 672 -11.50 -37.11 -0.56
N LEU A 673 -11.72 -35.91 -1.07
CA LEU A 673 -12.88 -35.59 -1.91
C LEU A 673 -12.86 -36.37 -3.22
N ASN A 674 -11.71 -36.49 -3.89
CA ASN A 674 -11.59 -37.26 -5.12
C ASN A 674 -11.87 -38.77 -4.90
N MET A 675 -11.50 -39.31 -3.73
CA MET A 675 -11.85 -40.67 -3.34
C MET A 675 -13.37 -40.85 -3.18
N ILE A 676 -14.03 -39.89 -2.53
CA ILE A 676 -15.50 -39.87 -2.36
C ILE A 676 -16.19 -39.77 -3.73
N ILE A 677 -15.74 -38.85 -4.59
CA ILE A 677 -16.29 -38.66 -5.93
C ILE A 677 -16.16 -39.92 -6.78
N SER A 678 -15.01 -40.59 -6.72
CA SER A 678 -14.77 -41.83 -7.48
C SER A 678 -15.60 -43.03 -7.00
N ASN A 679 -16.07 -42.99 -5.74
CA ASN A 679 -16.90 -44.01 -5.15
C ASN A 679 -18.37 -43.58 -5.10
N LYS A 680 -19.18 -44.13 -6.02
CA LYS A 680 -20.57 -43.74 -6.22
C LYS A 680 -21.45 -43.87 -4.96
N VAL A 681 -21.19 -44.85 -4.11
CA VAL A 681 -21.96 -45.06 -2.86
C VAL A 681 -21.58 -44.04 -1.81
N LEU A 682 -20.28 -43.76 -1.65
CA LEU A 682 -19.78 -42.75 -0.73
C LEU A 682 -20.25 -41.37 -1.14
N ASN A 683 -20.26 -41.03 -2.43
CA ASN A 683 -20.70 -39.75 -2.94
C ASN A 683 -22.19 -39.48 -2.66
N VAL A 684 -23.04 -40.50 -2.83
CA VAL A 684 -24.49 -40.42 -2.51
C VAL A 684 -24.68 -40.23 -1.01
N ASN A 685 -24.03 -41.04 -0.19
CA ASN A 685 -24.14 -40.91 1.27
C ASN A 685 -23.64 -39.57 1.79
N PHE A 686 -22.53 -39.10 1.21
CA PHE A 686 -21.97 -37.77 1.49
C PHE A 686 -23.00 -36.67 1.20
N THR A 687 -23.59 -36.69 0.00
CA THR A 687 -24.57 -35.70 -0.43
C THR A 687 -25.83 -35.73 0.44
N GLU A 688 -26.30 -36.90 0.85
CA GLU A 688 -27.45 -37.02 1.75
C GLU A 688 -27.17 -36.45 3.15
N MET A 689 -25.95 -36.66 3.67
CA MET A 689 -25.54 -36.21 4.98
C MET A 689 -25.34 -34.70 5.05
N TYR A 690 -24.62 -34.14 4.06
CA TYR A 690 -24.17 -32.74 4.12
C TYR A 690 -24.99 -31.78 3.25
N LYS A 691 -25.96 -32.28 2.46
CA LYS A 691 -26.76 -31.46 1.53
C LYS A 691 -25.96 -30.71 0.46
N ILE A 692 -24.67 -31.07 0.28
CA ILE A 692 -23.76 -30.58 -0.75
C ILE A 692 -23.02 -31.81 -1.33
N SER A 693 -22.80 -31.84 -2.65
CA SER A 693 -22.03 -32.93 -3.25
C SER A 693 -20.53 -32.71 -3.09
N ALA A 694 -19.76 -33.79 -3.08
CA ALA A 694 -18.31 -33.74 -3.08
C ALA A 694 -17.75 -32.99 -4.31
N ASP A 695 -18.42 -33.14 -5.46
CA ASP A 695 -18.09 -32.38 -6.68
C ASP A 695 -18.28 -30.86 -6.51
N ASP A 696 -19.35 -30.45 -5.81
CA ASP A 696 -19.60 -29.05 -5.53
C ASP A 696 -18.53 -28.45 -4.61
N VAL A 697 -18.13 -29.18 -3.57
CA VAL A 697 -17.04 -28.77 -2.66
C VAL A 697 -15.73 -28.64 -3.43
N LEU A 698 -15.43 -29.64 -4.28
CA LEU A 698 -14.23 -29.61 -5.12
C LEU A 698 -14.22 -28.43 -6.10
N TYR A 699 -15.39 -28.09 -6.68
CA TYR A 699 -15.54 -26.92 -7.52
C TYR A 699 -15.20 -25.62 -6.74
N LEU A 700 -15.81 -25.44 -5.57
CA LEU A 700 -15.59 -24.25 -4.74
C LEU A 700 -14.12 -24.11 -4.27
N LEU A 701 -13.43 -25.24 -4.07
CA LEU A 701 -11.99 -25.28 -3.79
C LEU A 701 -11.15 -24.87 -5.00
N LYS A 702 -11.45 -25.41 -6.17
CA LYS A 702 -10.70 -25.13 -7.42
C LYS A 702 -10.84 -23.67 -7.85
N GLU A 703 -11.99 -23.08 -7.61
CA GLU A 703 -12.24 -21.66 -7.87
C GLU A 703 -11.78 -20.74 -6.72
N ASN A 704 -11.12 -21.31 -5.68
CA ASN A 704 -10.64 -20.62 -4.49
C ASN A 704 -11.75 -19.89 -3.68
N TYR A 705 -12.98 -20.37 -3.74
CA TYR A 705 -14.06 -19.88 -2.87
C TYR A 705 -13.99 -20.50 -1.47
N LEU A 706 -13.37 -21.68 -1.34
CA LEU A 706 -12.98 -22.29 -0.08
C LEU A 706 -11.45 -22.26 0.00
N PRO A 707 -10.84 -21.60 1.01
CA PRO A 707 -9.39 -21.52 1.12
C PRO A 707 -8.80 -22.90 1.44
N LYS A 708 -8.08 -23.47 0.49
CA LYS A 708 -7.48 -24.82 0.57
C LYS A 708 -6.57 -24.96 1.80
N THR A 709 -5.80 -23.94 2.10
CA THR A 709 -4.89 -23.92 3.26
C THR A 709 -5.58 -23.96 4.62
N LEU A 710 -6.80 -23.43 4.72
CA LEU A 710 -7.61 -23.54 5.96
C LEU A 710 -8.18 -24.94 6.13
N LEU A 711 -8.53 -25.59 5.05
CA LEU A 711 -8.94 -26.98 5.07
C LEU A 711 -7.78 -27.90 5.46
N ASP A 712 -6.57 -27.66 4.94
CA ASP A 712 -5.36 -28.39 5.33
C ASP A 712 -5.02 -28.19 6.81
N LEU A 713 -5.36 -27.04 7.41
CA LEU A 713 -5.14 -26.73 8.82
C LEU A 713 -6.07 -27.52 9.75
N VAL A 714 -7.35 -27.53 9.42
CA VAL A 714 -8.36 -28.30 10.15
C VAL A 714 -8.02 -29.80 10.12
N VAL A 715 -7.53 -30.25 8.98
CA VAL A 715 -7.02 -31.57 8.71
C VAL A 715 -5.85 -31.95 9.61
N HIS A 716 -4.89 -31.08 9.73
CA HIS A 716 -3.68 -31.34 10.49
C HIS A 716 -3.94 -31.38 12.01
N ASN A 717 -4.83 -30.51 12.48
CA ASN A 717 -5.20 -30.48 13.91
C ASN A 717 -5.96 -31.73 14.32
N SER A 718 -6.88 -32.23 13.50
CA SER A 718 -7.59 -33.48 13.80
C SER A 718 -6.67 -34.74 13.78
N SER A 719 -5.50 -34.67 13.14
CA SER A 719 -4.51 -35.76 13.15
C SER A 719 -3.56 -35.70 14.35
N ILE A 720 -3.33 -34.52 14.96
CA ILE A 720 -2.46 -34.37 16.14
C ILE A 720 -3.16 -34.87 17.43
N GLU A 721 -4.47 -34.69 17.56
CA GLU A 721 -5.21 -35.23 18.70
C GLU A 721 -5.28 -36.75 18.75
N ARG A 722 -4.93 -37.46 17.67
CA ARG A 722 -4.97 -38.94 17.55
C ARG A 722 -3.59 -39.59 17.64
N ALA A 723 -2.50 -38.83 17.73
CA ALA A 723 -1.15 -39.32 17.92
C ALA A 723 -0.67 -39.10 19.36
#